data_dd8a23782c760db354fdfdeb75f4c51d
#
_entry.id   dd8a23782c760db354fdfdeb75f4c51d
#
_cell.length_a   1.000
_cell.length_b   1.000
_cell.length_c   1.000
_cell.angle_alpha   90.00
_cell.angle_beta   90.00
_cell.angle_gamma   90.00
#
_symmetry.space_group_name_H-M   'P 1'
#
loop_
_entity.id
_entity.type
_entity.pdbx_description
1 polymer ?
#
loop_
_entity_poly.entity_id
_entity_poly.type
_entity_poly.pdbx_seq_one_letter_code
_entity_poly.pdbx_strand_id
1 'polypeptide(L)'
;MKKKSIFLIAATATLYFNNAYAQETPQDSAKVSSIDQIVITGNSNPKKKIESSTAISTFSSKEIQKQNPISAAALLQRVPGFAVETSGGEVGNNLFARGIPSAGAYEFVQVQEDGLAVFEDGALQFANADNFFRVDNSVSRMEALRGGSGSIFATNSPGGLINFITKEGTNDFRGTAKLETSTYGLMRTDVNVGGALVQDKLFFNVGGFYRTDDGIRKTGFKANNGGQIRMNLKYVFDKGYVKVYYKKLDDRNTFFLPIPLIQNGNKLKGFQGFDPNYGTYSYRAISQLNIPQAGGGFFNRNLEDGIHPKVDVVGAEFKYDLGNNFSVLNKTRYTDINMNYTGIFPAGGPKLASKYATDQVKDGGLGMSNYQYSLVSNGAVVNPEFVQKLGFWAIDKQMNNFVNDLQFNYKFDKGNVTAGFYKSNWKSQQYWNWSNILTTATDRPELLNLVNPSLSPSDDGYSKTYNGVMDMTFLQRRTQTQGSLNDLYVNLDYNITDALSVNGGLRYSHDYYKGNFANTTTANLNSSGLTTDGTHGFNTTTADDNMSVLGNKYTYWNYNIDKVSFTLAANYKINRENAVYARFSNGFRSPNEEAYYNYFSNPTPDKPLKSVTTNQLEVGYKYYSRAFDVAVIPFYSTLKNLSFTDIFSDGKSENTFANTQNYGVEVEGYARLFNNILELTFNGTIQSPKYKNLEAGSVLEGNVVRRMPKFYFNISPAVNITKEWRAYVSMNYYGKRFQDEKNVQTLPSFTEFGAGMSYQLGKIRFAVDGTNIFNTIGITEGDPRAGSPNGDGIIMARPIMGAAARASITLDF
;
A
#
# COMPACT_ATOMS: atom_id res chain seq x y z
N MET A 1 -38.45 -6.40 -3.62
CA MET A 1 -39.06 -5.06 -3.93
C MET A 1 -38.57 -4.05 -2.90
N LYS A 2 -38.15 -2.84 -3.31
CA LYS A 2 -37.64 -1.67 -2.60
C LYS A 2 -36.11 -1.51 -2.65
N LYS A 3 -35.60 -1.10 -3.82
CA LYS A 3 -34.33 -0.34 -4.01
C LYS A 3 -34.47 0.54 -5.26
N LYS A 4 -35.32 1.55 -5.18
CA LYS A 4 -35.41 2.62 -6.21
C LYS A 4 -35.80 3.92 -5.52
N SER A 5 -34.90 4.60 -4.85
CA SER A 5 -35.19 5.96 -4.30
C SER A 5 -33.95 6.82 -4.00
N ILE A 6 -32.78 6.54 -4.54
CA ILE A 6 -31.58 7.42 -4.30
C ILE A 6 -31.14 8.19 -5.56
N PHE A 7 -31.71 7.91 -6.73
CA PHE A 7 -31.30 8.58 -8.00
C PHE A 7 -32.01 9.89 -8.31
N LEU A 8 -32.94 10.37 -7.47
CA LEU A 8 -33.77 11.54 -7.82
C LEU A 8 -33.35 12.86 -7.15
N ILE A 9 -32.32 12.88 -6.30
CA ILE A 9 -31.89 14.12 -5.61
C ILE A 9 -30.80 14.87 -6.37
N ALA A 10 -30.11 14.24 -7.31
CA ALA A 10 -29.07 14.89 -8.10
C ALA A 10 -29.58 15.69 -9.33
N ALA A 11 -30.84 15.49 -9.74
CA ALA A 11 -31.39 16.09 -10.95
C ALA A 11 -32.18 17.43 -10.70
N THR A 12 -32.48 17.78 -9.48
CA THR A 12 -33.28 18.98 -9.14
C THR A 12 -32.46 20.20 -8.71
N ALA A 13 -31.14 20.08 -8.58
CA ALA A 13 -30.25 21.20 -8.24
C ALA A 13 -29.81 22.07 -9.43
N THR A 14 -30.21 21.73 -10.67
CA THR A 14 -29.71 22.36 -11.90
C THR A 14 -30.59 23.48 -12.46
N LEU A 15 -31.65 23.96 -11.76
CA LEU A 15 -32.60 24.89 -12.34
C LEU A 15 -32.73 26.27 -11.64
N TYR A 16 -31.84 26.68 -10.75
CA TYR A 16 -31.87 28.02 -10.17
C TYR A 16 -30.49 28.69 -10.14
N PHE A 17 -29.88 28.96 -11.28
CA PHE A 17 -28.80 29.94 -11.37
C PHE A 17 -28.99 30.79 -12.61
N ASN A 18 -29.81 31.87 -12.46
CA ASN A 18 -29.82 32.96 -13.40
C ASN A 18 -28.96 34.11 -12.88
N ASN A 19 -27.97 34.47 -13.71
CA ASN A 19 -27.38 35.79 -13.89
C ASN A 19 -26.89 36.58 -12.67
N ALA A 20 -25.60 36.43 -12.35
CA ALA A 20 -24.79 37.54 -11.89
C ALA A 20 -23.52 37.60 -12.75
N TYR A 21 -23.52 38.46 -13.76
CA TYR A 21 -22.27 38.84 -14.44
C TYR A 21 -21.51 39.78 -13.50
N ALA A 22 -20.61 39.24 -12.70
CA ALA A 22 -19.52 40.03 -12.13
C ALA A 22 -18.35 39.96 -13.11
N GLN A 23 -17.98 41.07 -13.65
CA GLN A 23 -16.76 41.27 -14.43
C GLN A 23 -15.57 41.07 -13.49
N GLU A 24 -15.06 39.81 -13.40
CA GLU A 24 -13.78 39.57 -12.75
C GLU A 24 -12.66 39.98 -13.69
N THR A 25 -11.93 41.03 -13.31
CA THR A 25 -10.54 41.21 -13.76
C THR A 25 -9.81 39.88 -13.55
N PRO A 26 -9.06 39.38 -14.52
CA PRO A 26 -8.26 38.19 -14.32
C PRO A 26 -7.22 38.47 -13.24
N GLN A 27 -7.52 38.09 -12.01
CA GLN A 27 -6.50 37.97 -10.99
C GLN A 27 -5.58 36.84 -11.50
N ASP A 28 -4.47 37.26 -12.07
CA ASP A 28 -3.35 36.42 -12.44
C ASP A 28 -3.13 35.48 -11.25
N SER A 29 -3.49 34.20 -11.42
CA SER A 29 -3.23 33.19 -10.43
C SER A 29 -1.71 33.06 -10.43
N ALA A 30 -1.05 33.92 -9.67
CA ALA A 30 0.38 33.92 -9.46
C ALA A 30 0.72 32.50 -9.05
N LYS A 31 1.31 31.72 -9.99
CA LYS A 31 1.82 30.37 -9.73
C LYS A 31 2.73 30.53 -8.53
N VAL A 32 2.34 29.96 -7.39
CA VAL A 32 3.22 29.90 -6.22
C VAL A 32 4.53 29.31 -6.73
N SER A 33 5.56 30.13 -6.81
CA SER A 33 6.91 29.69 -7.18
C SER A 33 7.28 28.59 -6.20
N SER A 34 7.91 27.51 -6.65
CA SER A 34 8.43 26.45 -5.76
C SER A 34 9.39 27.01 -4.69
N ILE A 35 9.99 28.19 -4.94
CA ILE A 35 10.76 28.95 -3.94
C ILE A 35 9.90 29.25 -2.70
N ASP A 36 8.63 29.58 -2.88
CA ASP A 36 7.71 29.98 -1.80
C ASP A 36 6.82 28.81 -1.32
N GLN A 37 7.02 27.59 -1.84
CA GLN A 37 6.26 26.42 -1.42
C GLN A 37 6.53 26.09 0.05
N ILE A 38 5.46 26.11 0.84
CA ILE A 38 5.52 25.84 2.29
C ILE A 38 5.31 24.34 2.52
N VAL A 39 6.19 23.74 3.31
CA VAL A 39 6.11 22.35 3.78
C VAL A 39 5.87 22.33 5.29
N ILE A 40 5.03 21.42 5.74
CA ILE A 40 4.67 21.23 7.15
C ILE A 40 5.08 19.86 7.68
N THR A 41 5.10 18.85 6.82
CA THR A 41 5.48 17.48 7.20
C THR A 41 6.97 17.43 7.55
N GLY A 42 7.28 16.83 8.68
CA GLY A 42 8.68 16.71 9.13
C GLY A 42 9.30 18.04 9.61
N ASN A 43 8.48 19.03 9.87
CA ASN A 43 8.89 20.30 10.48
C ASN A 43 7.91 20.68 11.59
N SER A 44 8.40 21.19 12.70
CA SER A 44 7.54 21.67 13.80
C SER A 44 6.75 22.91 13.44
N ASN A 45 7.24 23.67 12.48
CA ASN A 45 6.57 24.85 11.94
C ASN A 45 6.66 24.86 10.42
N PRO A 46 5.66 25.47 9.74
CA PRO A 46 5.70 25.65 8.29
C PRO A 46 6.97 26.36 7.85
N LYS A 47 7.68 25.79 6.86
CA LYS A 47 8.91 26.35 6.28
C LYS A 47 8.83 26.36 4.76
N LYS A 48 9.54 27.28 4.13
CA LYS A 48 9.77 27.21 2.68
C LYS A 48 10.62 25.97 2.35
N LYS A 49 10.30 25.31 1.23
CA LYS A 49 11.00 24.08 0.81
C LYS A 49 12.51 24.27 0.70
N ILE A 50 12.98 25.46 0.31
CA ILE A 50 14.42 25.79 0.23
C ILE A 50 15.08 25.90 1.62
N GLU A 51 14.33 26.27 2.65
CA GLU A 51 14.81 26.45 4.03
C GLU A 51 14.73 25.16 4.85
N SER A 52 14.03 24.15 4.34
CA SER A 52 13.92 22.84 4.98
C SER A 52 15.22 22.05 4.81
N SER A 53 15.74 21.51 5.89
CA SER A 53 16.91 20.61 5.87
C SER A 53 16.52 19.14 5.66
N THR A 54 15.48 18.87 4.85
CA THR A 54 14.95 17.53 4.60
C THR A 54 14.76 17.26 3.11
N ALA A 55 14.82 15.98 2.74
CA ALA A 55 14.41 15.47 1.44
C ALA A 55 12.87 15.32 1.42
N ILE A 56 12.16 16.31 0.86
CA ILE A 56 10.70 16.31 0.82
C ILE A 56 10.18 16.59 -0.59
N SER A 57 9.27 15.73 -1.07
CA SER A 57 8.51 15.93 -2.30
C SER A 57 7.11 16.40 -1.96
N THR A 58 6.57 17.29 -2.78
CA THR A 58 5.23 17.86 -2.57
C THR A 58 4.45 17.85 -3.86
N PHE A 59 3.17 17.49 -3.77
CA PHE A 59 2.24 17.51 -4.91
C PHE A 59 0.97 18.23 -4.50
N SER A 60 0.71 19.36 -5.13
CA SER A 60 -0.52 20.13 -4.93
C SER A 60 -1.74 19.41 -5.51
N SER A 61 -2.94 19.80 -5.09
CA SER A 61 -4.21 19.29 -5.65
C SER A 61 -4.24 19.39 -7.19
N LYS A 62 -3.75 20.49 -7.76
CA LYS A 62 -3.67 20.69 -9.22
C LYS A 62 -2.70 19.71 -9.89
N GLU A 63 -1.57 19.42 -9.27
CA GLU A 63 -0.60 18.45 -9.78
C GLU A 63 -1.16 17.02 -9.69
N ILE A 64 -1.83 16.67 -8.59
CA ILE A 64 -2.51 15.37 -8.44
C ILE A 64 -3.60 15.21 -9.51
N GLN A 65 -4.41 16.24 -9.76
CA GLN A 65 -5.44 16.24 -10.79
C GLN A 65 -4.86 16.14 -12.21
N LYS A 66 -3.74 16.85 -12.50
CA LYS A 66 -3.05 16.77 -13.80
C LYS A 66 -2.49 15.37 -14.08
N GLN A 67 -2.05 14.68 -13.05
CA GLN A 67 -1.47 13.34 -13.14
C GLN A 67 -2.53 12.24 -13.19
N ASN A 68 -3.73 12.52 -12.64
CA ASN A 68 -4.85 11.61 -12.55
C ASN A 68 -4.45 10.17 -12.16
N PRO A 69 -3.80 9.96 -11.00
CA PRO A 69 -3.27 8.65 -10.63
C PRO A 69 -4.40 7.64 -10.43
N ILE A 70 -4.19 6.39 -10.81
CA ILE A 70 -5.16 5.30 -10.62
C ILE A 70 -5.26 4.84 -9.16
N SER A 71 -4.20 5.07 -8.38
CA SER A 71 -4.13 4.72 -6.95
C SER A 71 -3.17 5.66 -6.22
N ALA A 72 -3.17 5.63 -4.90
CA ALA A 72 -2.18 6.33 -4.10
C ALA A 72 -0.75 5.85 -4.39
N ALA A 73 -0.55 4.56 -4.58
CA ALA A 73 0.74 3.97 -4.95
C ALA A 73 1.26 4.52 -6.28
N ALA A 74 0.39 4.69 -7.29
CA ALA A 74 0.78 5.28 -8.57
C ALA A 74 1.27 6.74 -8.44
N LEU A 75 0.70 7.51 -7.52
CA LEU A 75 1.21 8.85 -7.21
C LEU A 75 2.61 8.80 -6.57
N LEU A 76 2.83 7.84 -5.66
CA LEU A 76 4.09 7.67 -4.94
C LEU A 76 5.26 7.19 -5.82
N GLN A 77 5.00 6.58 -6.99
CA GLN A 77 6.05 6.25 -7.97
C GLN A 77 6.85 7.47 -8.45
N ARG A 78 6.32 8.67 -8.25
CA ARG A 78 6.95 9.93 -8.64
C ARG A 78 7.82 10.55 -7.53
N VAL A 79 7.91 9.90 -6.38
CA VAL A 79 8.76 10.33 -5.27
C VAL A 79 10.12 9.64 -5.40
N PRO A 80 11.24 10.36 -5.62
CA PRO A 80 12.57 9.74 -5.62
C PRO A 80 12.83 9.04 -4.29
N GLY A 81 13.66 7.99 -4.27
CA GLY A 81 13.96 7.23 -3.06
C GLY A 81 12.88 6.20 -2.66
N PHE A 82 11.68 6.28 -3.28
CA PHE A 82 10.63 5.29 -3.11
C PHE A 82 10.54 4.38 -4.34
N ALA A 83 10.89 3.11 -4.19
CA ALA A 83 10.60 2.08 -5.19
C ALA A 83 9.20 1.51 -4.88
N VAL A 84 8.23 1.81 -5.74
CA VAL A 84 6.81 1.48 -5.50
C VAL A 84 6.33 0.45 -6.50
N GLU A 85 5.77 -0.63 -6.03
CA GLU A 85 5.18 -1.69 -6.84
C GLU A 85 3.66 -1.54 -6.85
N THR A 86 3.07 -1.26 -8.02
CA THR A 86 1.66 -0.91 -8.21
C THR A 86 0.80 -2.04 -8.78
N SER A 87 1.34 -3.25 -8.84
CA SER A 87 0.66 -4.40 -9.46
C SER A 87 -0.42 -5.05 -8.60
N GLY A 88 -0.60 -4.62 -7.35
CA GLY A 88 -1.66 -5.10 -6.46
C GLY A 88 -3.07 -4.69 -6.90
N GLY A 89 -3.18 -3.58 -7.62
CA GLY A 89 -4.42 -2.94 -7.99
C GLY A 89 -4.57 -1.58 -7.31
N GLU A 90 -5.79 -1.25 -6.88
CA GLU A 90 -6.02 -0.02 -6.12
C GLU A 90 -5.29 -0.01 -4.78
N VAL A 91 -5.25 -1.17 -4.11
CA VAL A 91 -4.65 -1.38 -2.79
C VAL A 91 -3.77 -2.62 -2.75
N GLY A 92 -3.11 -2.86 -1.63
CA GLY A 92 -2.22 -4.01 -1.47
C GLY A 92 -0.89 -3.84 -2.23
N ASN A 93 -0.44 -2.62 -2.40
CA ASN A 93 0.79 -2.26 -3.08
C ASN A 93 1.97 -2.23 -2.09
N ASN A 94 3.21 -2.26 -2.62
CA ASN A 94 4.41 -2.26 -1.81
C ASN A 94 5.22 -1.00 -2.04
N LEU A 95 5.85 -0.49 -0.97
CA LEU A 95 6.72 0.66 -1.01
C LEU A 95 8.03 0.35 -0.27
N PHE A 96 9.15 0.53 -0.95
CA PHE A 96 10.49 0.35 -0.41
C PHE A 96 11.20 1.70 -0.38
N ALA A 97 11.60 2.14 0.81
CA ALA A 97 12.26 3.44 0.99
C ALA A 97 13.78 3.28 1.05
N ARG A 98 14.53 3.98 0.19
CA ARG A 98 16.01 4.09 0.22
C ARG A 98 16.74 2.76 0.43
N GLY A 99 16.31 1.70 -0.27
CA GLY A 99 16.96 0.40 -0.19
C GLY A 99 16.73 -0.37 1.11
N ILE A 100 15.80 0.05 1.94
CA ILE A 100 15.38 -0.70 3.13
C ILE A 100 14.52 -1.88 2.65
N PRO A 101 14.96 -3.13 2.88
CA PRO A 101 14.17 -4.29 2.52
C PRO A 101 12.94 -4.39 3.40
N SER A 102 11.85 -4.83 2.81
CA SER A 102 10.58 -5.05 3.49
C SER A 102 10.00 -6.40 3.09
N ALA A 103 9.23 -7.01 3.94
CA ALA A 103 8.42 -8.18 3.59
C ALA A 103 7.29 -7.80 2.61
N GLY A 104 6.98 -6.55 2.50
CA GLY A 104 5.91 -5.97 1.69
C GLY A 104 5.27 -4.77 2.37
N ALA A 105 4.15 -4.28 1.83
CA ALA A 105 3.40 -3.16 2.35
C ALA A 105 4.22 -1.84 2.45
N TYR A 106 3.84 -0.98 3.38
CA TYR A 106 4.51 0.30 3.70
C TYR A 106 5.31 0.19 5.00
N GLU A 107 5.95 -0.94 5.23
CA GLU A 107 6.50 -1.36 6.51
C GLU A 107 7.35 -0.31 7.23
N PHE A 108 8.19 0.42 6.51
CA PHE A 108 9.12 1.42 7.08
C PHE A 108 8.71 2.87 6.79
N VAL A 109 7.53 3.08 6.23
CA VAL A 109 7.00 4.40 5.87
C VAL A 109 5.60 4.56 6.44
N GLN A 110 5.41 5.56 7.29
CA GLN A 110 4.08 5.84 7.82
C GLN A 110 3.27 6.69 6.85
N VAL A 111 2.01 6.32 6.65
CA VAL A 111 1.04 7.11 5.90
C VAL A 111 0.14 7.86 6.88
N GLN A 112 0.03 9.16 6.68
CA GLN A 112 -0.76 10.08 7.50
C GLN A 112 -1.83 10.80 6.68
N GLU A 113 -2.90 11.17 7.36
CA GLU A 113 -3.87 12.17 6.94
C GLU A 113 -3.88 13.29 7.98
N ASP A 114 -3.67 14.54 7.54
CA ASP A 114 -3.59 15.73 8.39
C ASP A 114 -2.58 15.62 9.55
N GLY A 115 -1.50 14.85 9.35
CA GLY A 115 -0.41 14.69 10.31
C GLY A 115 -0.63 13.60 11.36
N LEU A 116 -1.68 12.80 11.27
CA LEU A 116 -1.89 11.61 12.12
C LEU A 116 -1.93 10.34 11.26
N ALA A 117 -1.35 9.25 11.77
CA ALA A 117 -1.30 7.97 11.08
C ALA A 117 -2.69 7.48 10.66
N VAL A 118 -2.81 6.93 9.45
CA VAL A 118 -4.07 6.26 9.02
C VAL A 118 -4.34 5.02 9.86
N PHE A 119 -3.28 4.35 10.28
CA PHE A 119 -3.22 3.36 11.34
C PHE A 119 -1.79 3.35 11.89
N GLU A 120 -1.61 3.09 13.20
CA GLU A 120 -0.32 3.25 13.87
C GLU A 120 0.75 2.29 13.38
N ASP A 121 0.42 1.03 13.17
CA ASP A 121 1.34 0.03 12.63
C ASP A 121 1.00 -0.25 11.15
N GLY A 122 1.78 0.30 10.24
CA GLY A 122 1.61 0.12 8.78
C GLY A 122 2.03 -1.25 8.25
N ALA A 123 2.49 -2.15 9.12
CA ALA A 123 2.94 -3.50 8.74
C ALA A 123 2.19 -4.61 9.47
N LEU A 124 0.98 -4.36 9.92
CA LEU A 124 0.10 -5.44 10.38
C LEU A 124 -0.17 -6.40 9.23
N GLN A 125 -0.14 -7.69 9.54
CA GLN A 125 -0.37 -8.72 8.54
C GLN A 125 -1.71 -8.50 7.83
N PHE A 126 -1.72 -8.54 6.50
CA PHE A 126 -2.87 -8.28 5.62
C PHE A 126 -3.50 -6.88 5.72
N ALA A 127 -2.87 -5.94 6.40
CA ALA A 127 -3.40 -4.61 6.64
C ALA A 127 -2.42 -3.52 6.18
N ASN A 128 -2.18 -3.44 4.87
CA ASN A 128 -1.36 -2.39 4.28
C ASN A 128 -1.96 -1.01 4.54
N ALA A 129 -1.13 0.00 4.72
CA ALA A 129 -1.59 1.36 4.98
C ALA A 129 -2.48 1.90 3.84
N ASP A 130 -2.23 1.52 2.57
CA ASP A 130 -3.03 1.93 1.41
C ASP A 130 -4.45 1.32 1.39
N ASN A 131 -4.73 0.33 2.26
CA ASN A 131 -6.10 -0.18 2.42
C ASN A 131 -7.04 0.85 3.07
N PHE A 132 -6.52 1.80 3.86
CA PHE A 132 -7.31 2.61 4.78
C PHE A 132 -7.58 4.03 4.31
N PHE A 133 -7.10 4.42 3.14
CA PHE A 133 -7.42 5.72 2.54
C PHE A 133 -7.43 5.65 1.01
N ARG A 134 -8.05 6.68 0.39
CA ARG A 134 -8.04 6.87 -1.07
C ARG A 134 -7.71 8.30 -1.39
N VAL A 135 -7.07 8.51 -2.54
CA VAL A 135 -6.85 9.85 -3.10
C VAL A 135 -8.08 10.26 -3.90
N ASP A 136 -8.69 11.37 -3.51
CA ASP A 136 -9.84 11.98 -4.16
C ASP A 136 -9.72 13.51 -4.18
N ASN A 137 -10.74 14.20 -4.69
CA ASN A 137 -10.74 15.65 -4.80
C ASN A 137 -10.79 16.39 -3.44
N SER A 138 -10.95 15.70 -2.30
CA SER A 138 -10.85 16.31 -0.97
C SER A 138 -9.41 16.49 -0.49
N VAL A 139 -8.41 15.93 -1.20
CA VAL A 139 -7.00 16.12 -0.90
C VAL A 139 -6.52 17.46 -1.45
N SER A 140 -5.97 18.30 -0.58
CA SER A 140 -5.39 19.59 -0.95
C SER A 140 -3.94 19.45 -1.44
N ARG A 141 -3.15 18.58 -0.82
CA ARG A 141 -1.79 18.26 -1.24
C ARG A 141 -1.28 16.98 -0.58
N MET A 142 -0.24 16.42 -1.15
CA MET A 142 0.56 15.35 -0.56
C MET A 142 1.97 15.88 -0.29
N GLU A 143 2.52 15.53 0.87
CA GLU A 143 3.92 15.75 1.24
C GLU A 143 4.55 14.39 1.57
N ALA A 144 5.67 14.07 0.91
CA ALA A 144 6.41 12.82 1.13
C ALA A 144 7.82 13.15 1.63
N LEU A 145 8.05 12.91 2.90
CA LEU A 145 9.33 13.04 3.57
C LEU A 145 10.10 11.72 3.44
N ARG A 146 11.31 11.80 2.92
CA ARG A 146 12.19 10.64 2.70
C ARG A 146 13.24 10.54 3.79
N GLY A 147 13.47 9.31 4.24
CA GLY A 147 14.53 9.02 5.19
C GLY A 147 14.17 9.20 6.67
N GLY A 148 15.15 8.98 7.51
CA GLY A 148 15.02 8.78 8.94
C GLY A 148 14.52 9.96 9.77
N SER A 149 14.47 11.18 9.22
CA SER A 149 13.86 12.32 9.90
C SER A 149 12.38 12.11 10.22
N GLY A 150 11.71 11.20 9.50
CA GLY A 150 10.36 10.71 9.84
C GLY A 150 10.24 10.21 11.27
N SER A 151 11.29 9.60 11.83
CA SER A 151 11.28 9.02 13.18
C SER A 151 11.08 10.02 14.33
N ILE A 152 11.20 11.33 14.08
CA ILE A 152 10.88 12.35 15.10
C ILE A 152 9.39 12.69 15.10
N PHE A 153 8.78 12.73 13.91
CA PHE A 153 7.40 13.19 13.70
C PHE A 153 6.39 12.04 13.53
N ALA A 154 6.88 10.81 13.50
CA ALA A 154 6.06 9.60 13.39
C ALA A 154 6.73 8.43 14.10
N THR A 155 5.94 7.45 14.50
CA THR A 155 6.42 6.19 15.09
C THR A 155 6.70 5.18 13.99
N ASN A 156 7.55 4.21 14.25
CA ASN A 156 7.79 3.05 13.36
C ASN A 156 8.13 3.39 11.88
N SER A 157 8.60 4.61 11.58
CA SER A 157 8.77 5.09 10.21
C SER A 157 10.19 5.58 9.87
N PRO A 158 11.22 4.76 10.10
CA PRO A 158 12.60 5.18 9.83
C PRO A 158 12.93 5.33 8.33
N GLY A 159 12.08 4.87 7.43
CA GLY A 159 12.22 5.01 5.98
C GLY A 159 11.59 6.28 5.41
N GLY A 160 10.65 6.88 6.12
CA GLY A 160 9.98 8.10 5.66
C GLY A 160 8.54 8.27 6.15
N LEU A 161 7.91 9.33 5.68
CA LEU A 161 6.57 9.75 6.08
C LEU A 161 5.83 10.31 4.88
N ILE A 162 4.62 9.87 4.63
CA ILE A 162 3.72 10.38 3.59
C ILE A 162 2.52 11.00 4.28
N ASN A 163 2.25 12.28 4.03
CA ASN A 163 1.14 12.99 4.64
C ASN A 163 0.21 13.55 3.56
N PHE A 164 -1.04 13.11 3.56
CA PHE A 164 -2.11 13.67 2.74
C PHE A 164 -2.85 14.72 3.55
N ILE A 165 -2.82 15.96 3.07
CA ILE A 165 -3.44 17.10 3.74
C ILE A 165 -4.78 17.34 3.07
N THR A 166 -5.85 17.35 3.85
CA THR A 166 -7.21 17.52 3.36
C THR A 166 -7.56 18.98 3.11
N LYS A 167 -8.55 19.23 2.25
CA LYS A 167 -9.10 20.56 2.02
C LYS A 167 -9.93 21.03 3.22
N GLU A 168 -9.86 22.32 3.48
CA GLU A 168 -10.70 23.04 4.44
C GLU A 168 -11.54 24.07 3.68
N GLY A 169 -12.63 24.54 4.28
CA GLY A 169 -13.42 25.65 3.74
C GLY A 169 -12.63 26.97 3.79
N THR A 170 -12.98 27.87 2.90
CA THR A 170 -12.48 29.25 2.82
C THR A 170 -13.67 30.21 2.83
N ASN A 171 -13.45 31.52 2.87
CA ASN A 171 -14.52 32.51 2.78
C ASN A 171 -15.32 32.36 1.47
N ASP A 172 -14.64 32.03 0.38
CA ASP A 172 -15.30 31.77 -0.89
C ASP A 172 -15.89 30.36 -0.92
N PHE A 173 -17.10 30.21 -1.41
CA PHE A 173 -17.66 28.93 -1.74
C PHE A 173 -16.99 28.39 -3.01
N ARG A 174 -16.40 27.21 -2.91
CA ARG A 174 -15.68 26.55 -4.01
C ARG A 174 -16.04 25.08 -4.07
N GLY A 175 -16.08 24.55 -5.27
CA GLY A 175 -16.33 23.13 -5.47
C GLY A 175 -15.62 22.57 -6.69
N THR A 176 -15.51 21.25 -6.69
CA THR A 176 -15.02 20.46 -7.84
C THR A 176 -15.92 19.23 -7.96
N ALA A 177 -16.44 18.98 -9.15
CA ALA A 177 -17.15 17.76 -9.51
C ALA A 177 -16.43 17.10 -10.69
N LYS A 178 -16.16 15.79 -10.60
CA LYS A 178 -15.49 15.02 -11.64
C LYS A 178 -16.27 13.75 -11.96
N LEU A 179 -16.47 13.48 -13.24
CA LEU A 179 -16.94 12.19 -13.75
C LEU A 179 -15.82 11.55 -14.54
N GLU A 180 -15.63 10.24 -14.36
CA GLU A 180 -14.58 9.47 -15.03
C GLU A 180 -15.10 8.12 -15.50
N THR A 181 -14.69 7.71 -16.70
CA THR A 181 -14.95 6.40 -17.30
C THR A 181 -13.67 5.81 -17.89
N SER A 182 -13.69 4.54 -18.29
CA SER A 182 -12.50 3.86 -18.82
C SER A 182 -12.83 2.71 -19.77
N THR A 183 -11.77 2.18 -20.43
CA THR A 183 -11.81 0.97 -21.25
C THR A 183 -12.07 -0.33 -20.47
N TYR A 184 -11.99 -0.28 -19.13
CA TYR A 184 -12.26 -1.41 -18.23
C TYR A 184 -13.53 -1.22 -17.38
N GLY A 185 -14.49 -0.46 -17.91
CA GLY A 185 -15.82 -0.32 -17.30
C GLY A 185 -15.87 0.55 -16.05
N LEU A 186 -14.87 1.42 -15.82
CA LEU A 186 -14.88 2.37 -14.71
C LEU A 186 -16.02 3.37 -14.87
N MET A 187 -16.77 3.56 -13.81
CA MET A 187 -17.69 4.67 -13.59
C MET A 187 -17.36 5.25 -12.22
N ARG A 188 -16.79 6.46 -12.20
CA ARG A 188 -16.38 7.14 -10.97
C ARG A 188 -16.92 8.57 -10.95
N THR A 189 -17.43 8.96 -9.80
CA THR A 189 -17.85 10.34 -9.50
C THR A 189 -17.09 10.83 -8.28
N ASP A 190 -16.42 11.96 -8.39
CA ASP A 190 -15.77 12.65 -7.27
C ASP A 190 -16.45 14.02 -7.09
N VAL A 191 -16.70 14.40 -5.85
CA VAL A 191 -17.23 15.72 -5.49
C VAL A 191 -16.47 16.26 -4.28
N ASN A 192 -16.18 17.56 -4.31
CA ASN A 192 -15.68 18.28 -3.15
C ASN A 192 -16.27 19.67 -3.14
N VAL A 193 -16.82 20.11 -2.01
CA VAL A 193 -17.37 21.46 -1.82
C VAL A 193 -16.94 22.00 -0.47
N GLY A 194 -16.68 23.30 -0.38
CA GLY A 194 -16.33 23.96 0.86
C GLY A 194 -16.54 25.46 0.80
N GLY A 195 -16.68 26.06 1.97
CA GLY A 195 -16.95 27.48 2.09
C GLY A 195 -17.09 27.93 3.54
N ALA A 196 -17.47 29.19 3.74
CA ALA A 196 -17.82 29.73 5.04
C ALA A 196 -19.32 29.57 5.30
N LEU A 197 -19.67 29.01 6.47
CA LEU A 197 -21.03 29.11 7.04
C LEU A 197 -21.21 30.46 7.76
N VAL A 198 -20.11 30.95 8.36
CA VAL A 198 -20.00 32.30 8.91
C VAL A 198 -18.66 32.84 8.44
N GLN A 199 -18.68 34.00 7.73
CA GLN A 199 -17.47 34.63 7.20
C GLN A 199 -16.41 34.80 8.31
N ASP A 200 -15.17 34.47 7.99
CA ASP A 200 -13.99 34.54 8.85
C ASP A 200 -14.02 33.65 10.12
N LYS A 201 -15.15 32.97 10.40
CA LYS A 201 -15.33 32.24 11.66
C LYS A 201 -15.61 30.76 11.51
N LEU A 202 -16.56 30.37 10.67
CA LEU A 202 -17.02 28.98 10.62
C LEU A 202 -16.97 28.47 9.18
N PHE A 203 -16.12 27.50 8.96
CA PHE A 203 -15.84 26.94 7.65
C PHE A 203 -16.18 25.46 7.60
N PHE A 204 -16.62 25.00 6.44
CA PHE A 204 -16.88 23.59 6.20
C PHE A 204 -16.20 23.11 4.91
N ASN A 205 -15.89 21.82 4.85
CA ASN A 205 -15.56 21.12 3.62
C ASN A 205 -16.17 19.72 3.65
N VAL A 206 -16.75 19.31 2.52
CA VAL A 206 -17.29 17.95 2.31
C VAL A 206 -16.80 17.47 0.96
N GLY A 207 -16.28 16.26 0.90
CA GLY A 207 -15.80 15.66 -0.33
C GLY A 207 -15.78 14.16 -0.28
N GLY A 208 -15.61 13.53 -1.43
CA GLY A 208 -15.53 12.10 -1.54
C GLY A 208 -15.74 11.62 -2.97
N PHE A 209 -15.78 10.31 -3.12
CA PHE A 209 -16.03 9.66 -4.39
C PHE A 209 -16.83 8.38 -4.21
N TYR A 210 -17.42 7.93 -5.30
CA TYR A 210 -17.95 6.59 -5.48
C TYR A 210 -17.53 6.05 -6.86
N ARG A 211 -17.18 4.76 -6.93
CA ARG A 211 -16.81 4.11 -8.18
C ARG A 211 -17.25 2.65 -8.24
N THR A 212 -17.31 2.16 -9.47
CA THR A 212 -17.39 0.73 -9.79
C THR A 212 -16.63 0.46 -11.09
N ASP A 213 -15.95 -0.67 -11.20
CA ASP A 213 -15.28 -1.10 -12.43
C ASP A 213 -15.11 -2.63 -12.51
N ASP A 214 -14.78 -3.11 -13.72
CA ASP A 214 -14.55 -4.53 -13.99
C ASP A 214 -13.08 -4.93 -13.81
N GLY A 215 -12.18 -3.94 -13.54
CA GLY A 215 -10.74 -4.14 -13.45
C GLY A 215 -10.04 -4.20 -14.80
N ILE A 216 -8.77 -3.78 -14.84
CA ILE A 216 -7.91 -3.95 -16.02
C ILE A 216 -7.67 -5.46 -16.26
N ARG A 217 -7.45 -6.24 -15.20
CA ARG A 217 -7.44 -7.71 -15.27
C ARG A 217 -8.85 -8.23 -15.17
N LYS A 218 -9.20 -9.18 -16.07
CA LYS A 218 -10.57 -9.63 -16.31
C LYS A 218 -11.01 -10.67 -15.28
N THR A 219 -11.60 -10.22 -14.20
CA THR A 219 -12.11 -11.08 -13.12
C THR A 219 -13.43 -11.76 -13.46
N GLY A 220 -14.22 -11.18 -14.36
CA GLY A 220 -15.59 -11.62 -14.65
C GLY A 220 -16.64 -11.16 -13.63
N PHE A 221 -16.24 -10.35 -12.64
CA PHE A 221 -17.07 -9.67 -11.66
C PHE A 221 -16.57 -8.22 -11.45
N LYS A 222 -17.26 -7.42 -10.65
CA LYS A 222 -16.80 -6.05 -10.33
C LYS A 222 -15.55 -6.10 -9.47
N ALA A 223 -14.41 -5.72 -10.07
CA ALA A 223 -13.11 -5.74 -9.41
C ALA A 223 -12.99 -4.67 -8.32
N ASN A 224 -13.58 -3.50 -8.54
CA ASN A 224 -13.64 -2.43 -7.55
C ASN A 224 -15.08 -1.94 -7.41
N ASN A 225 -15.51 -1.68 -6.17
CA ASN A 225 -16.85 -1.16 -5.90
C ASN A 225 -16.91 -0.52 -4.52
N GLY A 226 -17.19 0.78 -4.48
CA GLY A 226 -17.32 1.51 -3.23
C GLY A 226 -16.83 2.94 -3.31
N GLY A 227 -16.53 3.52 -2.15
CA GLY A 227 -16.13 4.92 -2.10
C GLY A 227 -15.75 5.42 -0.72
N GLN A 228 -15.55 6.72 -0.65
CA GLN A 228 -15.13 7.43 0.54
C GLN A 228 -15.86 8.76 0.64
N ILE A 229 -16.19 9.16 1.86
CA ILE A 229 -16.64 10.51 2.18
C ILE A 229 -15.78 11.07 3.30
N ARG A 230 -15.44 12.35 3.20
CA ARG A 230 -14.78 13.15 4.22
C ARG A 230 -15.53 14.43 4.45
N MET A 231 -15.56 14.87 5.70
CA MET A 231 -16.12 16.17 6.06
C MET A 231 -15.34 16.79 7.22
N ASN A 232 -15.23 18.10 7.21
CA ASN A 232 -14.69 18.84 8.35
C ASN A 232 -15.44 20.14 8.57
N LEU A 233 -15.41 20.58 9.82
CA LEU A 233 -15.95 21.84 10.28
C LEU A 233 -14.87 22.53 11.13
N LYS A 234 -14.51 23.77 10.79
CA LYS A 234 -13.48 24.55 11.47
C LYS A 234 -14.07 25.87 11.99
N TYR A 235 -14.00 26.04 13.28
CA TYR A 235 -14.36 27.29 13.94
C TYR A 235 -13.09 28.05 14.34
N VAL A 236 -12.95 29.28 13.82
CA VAL A 236 -11.84 30.19 14.08
C VAL A 236 -12.29 31.26 15.07
N PHE A 237 -11.48 31.51 16.07
CA PHE A 237 -11.65 32.54 17.09
C PHE A 237 -10.35 33.34 17.26
N ASP A 238 -10.39 34.45 18.01
CA ASP A 238 -9.28 35.43 18.05
C ASP A 238 -7.88 34.85 18.26
N LYS A 239 -7.76 33.80 19.08
CA LYS A 239 -6.45 33.21 19.42
C LYS A 239 -6.24 31.79 18.90
N GLY A 240 -7.10 31.31 18.00
CA GLY A 240 -6.91 29.95 17.51
C GLY A 240 -8.09 29.38 16.74
N TYR A 241 -8.19 28.08 16.72
CA TYR A 241 -9.28 27.37 16.08
C TYR A 241 -9.53 25.99 16.70
N VAL A 242 -10.74 25.50 16.47
CA VAL A 242 -11.11 24.09 16.63
C VAL A 242 -11.56 23.56 15.28
N LYS A 243 -11.04 22.41 14.87
CA LYS A 243 -11.48 21.67 13.70
C LYS A 243 -11.94 20.29 14.14
N VAL A 244 -13.13 19.87 13.72
CA VAL A 244 -13.62 18.50 13.86
C VAL A 244 -13.79 17.89 12.49
N TYR A 245 -13.57 16.59 12.37
CA TYR A 245 -13.67 15.92 11.07
C TYR A 245 -14.14 14.47 11.22
N TYR A 246 -14.74 14.00 10.13
CA TYR A 246 -15.22 12.65 9.98
C TYR A 246 -14.80 12.11 8.61
N LYS A 247 -14.46 10.82 8.55
CA LYS A 247 -14.24 10.08 7.30
C LYS A 247 -14.93 8.72 7.40
N LYS A 248 -15.58 8.32 6.32
CA LYS A 248 -16.02 6.94 6.08
C LYS A 248 -15.45 6.43 4.78
N LEU A 249 -14.83 5.26 4.81
CA LEU A 249 -14.40 4.49 3.64
C LEU A 249 -15.14 3.16 3.66
N ASP A 250 -15.78 2.80 2.55
CA ASP A 250 -16.35 1.47 2.30
C ASP A 250 -16.10 1.16 0.82
N ASP A 251 -14.99 0.48 0.54
CA ASP A 251 -14.49 0.32 -0.83
C ASP A 251 -13.84 -1.05 -1.02
N ARG A 252 -14.51 -1.91 -1.75
CA ARG A 252 -14.09 -3.27 -2.08
C ARG A 252 -13.19 -3.28 -3.30
N ASN A 253 -12.05 -3.99 -3.21
CA ASN A 253 -11.03 -4.03 -4.25
C ASN A 253 -10.50 -5.45 -4.45
N THR A 254 -10.43 -5.91 -5.69
CA THR A 254 -9.72 -7.15 -6.01
C THR A 254 -8.22 -6.96 -5.81
N PHE A 255 -7.61 -7.91 -5.12
CA PHE A 255 -6.17 -7.97 -4.94
C PHE A 255 -5.56 -8.93 -5.97
N PHE A 256 -4.74 -8.40 -6.87
CA PHE A 256 -4.10 -9.18 -7.92
C PHE A 256 -2.78 -9.77 -7.42
N LEU A 257 -2.68 -11.08 -7.48
CA LEU A 257 -1.56 -11.88 -6.99
C LEU A 257 -0.78 -12.51 -8.15
N PRO A 258 0.40 -13.13 -7.90
CA PRO A 258 1.24 -13.70 -8.95
C PRO A 258 0.50 -14.66 -9.88
N ILE A 259 0.85 -14.61 -11.16
CA ILE A 259 0.37 -15.46 -12.25
C ILE A 259 1.55 -16.16 -12.92
N PRO A 260 1.34 -17.27 -13.65
CA PRO A 260 2.41 -17.96 -14.34
C PRO A 260 2.86 -17.20 -15.59
N LEU A 261 4.16 -17.07 -15.73
CA LEU A 261 4.84 -16.50 -16.90
C LEU A 261 5.97 -17.44 -17.33
N ILE A 262 6.41 -17.26 -18.57
CA ILE A 262 7.63 -17.88 -19.07
C ILE A 262 8.71 -16.82 -19.18
N GLN A 263 9.82 -17.05 -18.51
CA GLN A 263 11.00 -16.19 -18.55
C GLN A 263 12.15 -16.89 -19.29
N ASN A 264 12.68 -16.22 -20.33
CA ASN A 264 13.89 -16.61 -21.02
C ASN A 264 14.88 -15.43 -21.00
N GLY A 265 15.82 -15.48 -20.08
CA GLY A 265 16.71 -14.36 -19.79
C GLY A 265 15.92 -13.12 -19.35
N ASN A 266 15.97 -12.05 -20.14
CA ASN A 266 15.21 -10.81 -19.87
C ASN A 266 13.85 -10.75 -20.59
N LYS A 267 13.52 -11.76 -21.41
CA LYS A 267 12.27 -11.80 -22.16
C LYS A 267 11.19 -12.51 -21.36
N LEU A 268 10.00 -11.91 -21.30
CA LEU A 268 8.84 -12.44 -20.64
C LEU A 268 7.72 -12.67 -21.66
N LYS A 269 6.98 -13.75 -21.47
CA LYS A 269 5.74 -14.03 -22.18
C LYS A 269 4.73 -14.70 -21.26
N GLY A 270 3.45 -14.66 -21.63
CA GLY A 270 2.41 -15.41 -20.93
C GLY A 270 2.71 -16.91 -20.93
N PHE A 271 2.35 -17.59 -19.85
CA PHE A 271 2.27 -19.04 -19.80
C PHE A 271 1.13 -19.50 -20.76
N GLN A 272 1.21 -20.71 -21.28
CA GLN A 272 0.18 -21.26 -22.16
C GLN A 272 -1.22 -21.12 -21.55
N GLY A 273 -2.15 -20.51 -22.30
CA GLY A 273 -3.52 -20.23 -21.82
C GLY A 273 -3.64 -19.12 -20.78
N PHE A 274 -2.60 -18.30 -20.59
CA PHE A 274 -2.60 -17.19 -19.64
C PHE A 274 -2.15 -15.88 -20.30
N ASP A 275 -3.02 -14.86 -20.29
CA ASP A 275 -2.69 -13.51 -20.73
C ASP A 275 -1.89 -12.78 -19.65
N PRO A 276 -0.62 -12.37 -19.91
CA PRO A 276 0.23 -11.74 -18.90
C PRO A 276 -0.26 -10.36 -18.45
N ASN A 277 -1.01 -9.65 -19.29
CA ASN A 277 -1.43 -8.28 -19.07
C ASN A 277 -2.84 -8.16 -18.49
N TYR A 278 -3.74 -9.08 -18.88
CA TYR A 278 -5.17 -9.03 -18.51
C TYR A 278 -5.68 -10.27 -17.78
N GLY A 279 -4.90 -11.35 -17.71
CA GLY A 279 -5.25 -12.59 -17.02
C GLY A 279 -5.09 -12.48 -15.50
N THR A 280 -5.89 -13.28 -14.77
CA THR A 280 -5.81 -13.40 -13.31
C THR A 280 -6.43 -14.71 -12.84
N TYR A 281 -5.92 -15.27 -11.73
CA TYR A 281 -6.60 -16.35 -11.03
C TYR A 281 -7.84 -15.89 -10.25
N SER A 282 -7.96 -14.59 -9.95
CA SER A 282 -9.16 -14.04 -9.31
C SER A 282 -10.30 -13.96 -10.33
N TYR A 283 -10.95 -15.11 -10.58
CA TYR A 283 -11.96 -15.27 -11.63
C TYR A 283 -13.29 -15.82 -11.11
N ARG A 284 -14.38 -15.42 -11.76
CA ARG A 284 -15.75 -15.71 -11.32
C ARG A 284 -16.06 -17.20 -11.16
N ALA A 285 -15.49 -18.08 -11.99
CA ALA A 285 -15.80 -19.52 -11.93
C ALA A 285 -15.27 -20.20 -10.67
N ILE A 286 -14.30 -19.60 -9.98
CA ILE A 286 -13.74 -20.07 -8.70
C ILE A 286 -14.01 -19.10 -7.56
N SER A 287 -14.94 -18.15 -7.74
CA SER A 287 -15.14 -17.07 -6.77
C SER A 287 -15.82 -17.50 -5.48
N GLN A 288 -16.68 -18.50 -5.53
CA GLN A 288 -17.42 -18.96 -4.35
C GLN A 288 -16.94 -20.35 -3.92
N LEU A 289 -16.50 -20.43 -2.68
CA LEU A 289 -16.09 -21.67 -2.05
C LEU A 289 -16.90 -21.92 -0.78
N ASN A 290 -17.40 -23.15 -0.65
CA ASN A 290 -18.04 -23.67 0.54
C ASN A 290 -17.14 -24.77 1.11
N ILE A 291 -16.41 -24.47 2.17
CA ILE A 291 -15.40 -25.35 2.74
C ILE A 291 -15.91 -25.94 4.04
N PRO A 292 -16.05 -27.26 4.16
CA PRO A 292 -16.45 -27.90 5.41
C PRO A 292 -15.47 -27.57 6.53
N GLN A 293 -16.01 -27.38 7.74
CA GLN A 293 -15.23 -27.03 8.92
C GLN A 293 -15.22 -28.14 9.97
N ALA A 294 -14.08 -28.32 10.61
CA ALA A 294 -14.04 -29.05 11.87
C ALA A 294 -14.92 -28.33 12.90
N GLY A 295 -15.88 -29.06 13.50
CA GLY A 295 -16.90 -28.43 14.36
C GLY A 295 -18.28 -28.31 13.69
N GLY A 296 -18.40 -28.70 12.44
CA GLY A 296 -19.63 -28.66 11.63
C GLY A 296 -19.85 -27.35 10.89
N GLY A 297 -20.72 -27.38 9.90
CA GLY A 297 -21.03 -26.25 9.03
C GLY A 297 -20.00 -26.02 7.94
N PHE A 298 -20.15 -24.89 7.24
CA PHE A 298 -19.31 -24.49 6.11
C PHE A 298 -18.72 -23.10 6.31
N PHE A 299 -17.47 -22.96 5.92
CA PHE A 299 -16.82 -21.68 5.75
C PHE A 299 -17.07 -21.18 4.32
N ASN A 300 -17.97 -20.22 4.20
CA ASN A 300 -18.38 -19.65 2.92
C ASN A 300 -17.64 -18.35 2.67
N ARG A 301 -16.98 -18.25 1.53
CA ARG A 301 -16.28 -17.02 1.10
C ARG A 301 -16.51 -16.78 -0.37
N ASN A 302 -16.54 -15.47 -0.70
CA ASN A 302 -16.60 -15.00 -2.07
C ASN A 302 -15.34 -14.21 -2.40
N LEU A 303 -14.65 -14.63 -3.45
CA LEU A 303 -13.44 -13.94 -3.95
C LEU A 303 -13.74 -12.50 -4.42
N GLU A 304 -14.99 -12.19 -4.75
CA GLU A 304 -15.43 -10.83 -5.06
C GLU A 304 -15.27 -9.88 -3.87
N ASP A 305 -15.24 -10.39 -2.64
CA ASP A 305 -15.01 -9.54 -1.45
C ASP A 305 -13.63 -8.88 -1.49
N GLY A 306 -12.61 -9.54 -2.04
CA GLY A 306 -11.27 -9.00 -2.21
C GLY A 306 -10.71 -8.42 -0.92
N ILE A 307 -10.08 -7.24 -1.01
CA ILE A 307 -9.73 -6.40 0.14
C ILE A 307 -10.86 -5.39 0.34
N HIS A 308 -11.61 -5.54 1.43
CA HIS A 308 -12.80 -4.74 1.72
C HIS A 308 -12.71 -4.08 3.10
N PRO A 309 -11.96 -2.98 3.23
CA PRO A 309 -11.96 -2.18 4.44
C PRO A 309 -13.24 -1.36 4.57
N LYS A 310 -13.82 -1.36 5.76
CA LYS A 310 -14.82 -0.42 6.25
C LYS A 310 -14.15 0.38 7.36
N VAL A 311 -13.90 1.65 7.10
CA VAL A 311 -13.14 2.53 7.99
C VAL A 311 -14.00 3.70 8.40
N ASP A 312 -14.20 3.88 9.70
CA ASP A 312 -14.82 5.05 10.29
C ASP A 312 -13.78 5.81 11.11
N VAL A 313 -13.66 7.10 10.83
CA VAL A 313 -12.70 8.00 11.51
C VAL A 313 -13.42 9.20 12.06
N VAL A 314 -13.19 9.51 13.32
CA VAL A 314 -13.56 10.79 13.92
C VAL A 314 -12.36 11.42 14.56
N GLY A 315 -12.20 12.73 14.42
CA GLY A 315 -11.09 13.42 15.03
C GLY A 315 -11.32 14.90 15.24
N ALA A 316 -10.41 15.50 15.98
CA ALA A 316 -10.41 16.92 16.27
C ALA A 316 -8.98 17.48 16.27
N GLU A 317 -8.87 18.74 15.91
CA GLU A 317 -7.65 19.53 16.01
C GLU A 317 -7.97 20.84 16.73
N PHE A 318 -7.18 21.15 17.74
CA PHE A 318 -7.29 22.37 18.51
C PHE A 318 -5.98 23.12 18.48
N LYS A 319 -5.99 24.39 18.10
CA LYS A 319 -4.84 25.28 18.17
C LYS A 319 -5.20 26.51 18.96
N TYR A 320 -4.31 26.93 19.87
CA TYR A 320 -4.49 28.10 20.70
C TYR A 320 -3.18 28.84 20.90
N ASP A 321 -3.20 30.18 20.73
CA ASP A 321 -2.11 31.07 21.02
C ASP A 321 -2.23 31.53 22.49
N LEU A 322 -1.31 31.06 23.33
CA LEU A 322 -1.23 31.36 24.75
C LEU A 322 -0.71 32.78 25.05
N GLY A 323 -0.21 33.47 24.03
CA GLY A 323 0.51 34.75 24.18
C GLY A 323 2.01 34.54 24.50
N ASN A 324 2.78 35.62 24.51
CA ASN A 324 4.21 35.58 24.77
C ASN A 324 4.96 34.57 23.90
N ASN A 325 4.59 34.44 22.63
CA ASN A 325 5.14 33.52 21.66
C ASN A 325 4.93 32.01 21.93
N PHE A 326 4.11 31.66 22.93
CA PHE A 326 3.71 30.29 23.19
C PHE A 326 2.41 29.94 22.48
N SER A 327 2.37 28.74 21.90
CA SER A 327 1.12 28.18 21.36
C SER A 327 1.03 26.68 21.66
N VAL A 328 -0.20 26.19 21.75
CA VAL A 328 -0.51 24.77 21.90
C VAL A 328 -1.25 24.29 20.65
N LEU A 329 -0.90 23.08 20.19
CA LEU A 329 -1.61 22.33 19.17
C LEU A 329 -1.91 20.96 19.71
N ASN A 330 -3.15 20.53 19.64
CA ASN A 330 -3.55 19.15 19.95
C ASN A 330 -4.30 18.56 18.78
N LYS A 331 -3.89 17.37 18.37
CA LYS A 331 -4.58 16.57 17.36
C LYS A 331 -5.00 15.26 17.98
N THR A 332 -6.26 14.89 17.81
CA THR A 332 -6.78 13.60 18.27
C THR A 332 -7.59 12.92 17.18
N ARG A 333 -7.49 11.58 17.15
CA ARG A 333 -8.20 10.75 16.18
C ARG A 333 -8.55 9.41 16.78
N TYR A 334 -9.76 8.96 16.52
CA TYR A 334 -10.18 7.58 16.71
C TYR A 334 -10.52 6.99 15.34
N THR A 335 -10.00 5.81 15.07
CA THR A 335 -10.23 5.05 13.84
C THR A 335 -10.75 3.67 14.22
N ASP A 336 -11.84 3.25 13.58
CA ASP A 336 -12.39 1.90 13.66
C ASP A 336 -12.37 1.26 12.28
N ILE A 337 -11.88 0.02 12.19
CA ILE A 337 -11.68 -0.68 10.93
C ILE A 337 -12.21 -2.11 11.05
N ASN A 338 -13.15 -2.44 10.18
CA ASN A 338 -13.58 -3.81 9.93
C ASN A 338 -13.17 -4.17 8.49
N MET A 339 -12.35 -5.19 8.34
CA MET A 339 -11.80 -5.54 7.03
C MET A 339 -11.93 -7.04 6.77
N ASN A 340 -12.44 -7.38 5.59
CA ASN A 340 -12.31 -8.70 4.98
C ASN A 340 -11.19 -8.66 3.95
N TYR A 341 -10.42 -9.73 3.90
CA TYR A 341 -9.40 -9.94 2.88
C TYR A 341 -9.61 -11.35 2.32
N THR A 342 -9.95 -11.42 1.05
CA THR A 342 -10.10 -12.68 0.32
C THR A 342 -9.22 -12.65 -0.92
N GLY A 343 -8.36 -13.64 -1.09
CA GLY A 343 -7.41 -13.67 -2.20
C GLY A 343 -7.01 -15.08 -2.59
N ILE A 344 -6.63 -15.22 -3.86
CA ILE A 344 -6.08 -16.47 -4.41
C ILE A 344 -4.57 -16.32 -4.54
N PHE A 345 -3.85 -17.21 -3.89
CA PHE A 345 -2.40 -17.23 -3.89
C PHE A 345 -1.87 -18.50 -4.57
N PRO A 346 -0.89 -18.43 -5.50
CA PRO A 346 -0.32 -19.62 -6.08
C PRO A 346 0.45 -20.44 -5.01
N ALA A 347 0.13 -21.73 -4.89
CA ALA A 347 0.82 -22.68 -4.04
C ALA A 347 1.83 -23.50 -4.88
N GLY A 348 2.75 -22.80 -5.54
CA GLY A 348 3.68 -23.33 -6.53
C GLY A 348 3.32 -22.94 -7.97
N GLY A 349 4.12 -23.34 -8.95
CA GLY A 349 3.87 -23.13 -10.38
C GLY A 349 2.90 -24.15 -10.98
N PRO A 350 2.39 -23.92 -12.22
CA PRO A 350 1.67 -24.92 -12.98
C PRO A 350 2.47 -26.23 -13.14
N LYS A 351 1.80 -27.36 -13.02
CA LYS A 351 2.40 -28.69 -13.22
C LYS A 351 1.68 -29.46 -14.31
N LEU A 352 2.41 -30.27 -15.05
CA LEU A 352 1.78 -31.25 -15.96
C LEU A 352 0.79 -32.09 -15.17
N ALA A 353 -0.44 -32.19 -15.66
CA ALA A 353 -1.54 -32.86 -14.93
C ALA A 353 -1.21 -34.31 -14.61
N SER A 354 -0.56 -35.04 -15.54
CA SER A 354 -0.11 -36.41 -15.33
C SER A 354 0.91 -36.53 -14.20
N LYS A 355 1.90 -35.62 -14.20
CA LYS A 355 2.94 -35.59 -13.16
C LYS A 355 2.33 -35.20 -11.80
N TYR A 356 1.41 -34.22 -11.79
CA TYR A 356 0.76 -33.79 -10.57
C TYR A 356 -0.02 -34.95 -9.93
N ALA A 357 -0.83 -35.65 -10.69
CA ALA A 357 -1.57 -36.83 -10.21
C ALA A 357 -0.62 -37.93 -9.66
N THR A 358 0.49 -38.19 -10.34
CA THR A 358 1.49 -39.19 -9.89
C THR A 358 2.23 -38.73 -8.62
N ASP A 359 2.55 -37.43 -8.49
CA ASP A 359 3.26 -36.89 -7.30
C ASP A 359 2.37 -36.93 -6.06
N GLN A 360 1.04 -36.75 -6.18
CA GLN A 360 0.10 -36.83 -5.05
C GLN A 360 0.03 -38.25 -4.42
N VAL A 361 0.57 -39.21 -5.10
CA VAL A 361 0.70 -40.60 -4.65
C VAL A 361 1.82 -40.82 -3.68
N LYS A 362 2.93 -40.05 -3.84
CA LYS A 362 4.18 -40.24 -3.06
C LYS A 362 4.09 -39.75 -1.63
N ASP A 363 3.19 -38.81 -1.35
CA ASP A 363 3.04 -38.15 -0.05
C ASP A 363 2.13 -38.90 0.94
N GLY A 364 2.03 -40.24 0.78
CA GLY A 364 1.32 -41.13 1.70
C GLY A 364 -0.11 -41.54 1.22
N GLY A 365 -0.46 -41.18 0.01
CA GLY A 365 -1.72 -41.60 -0.61
C GLY A 365 -1.53 -42.78 -1.56
N LEU A 366 -2.56 -43.60 -1.66
CA LEU A 366 -2.73 -44.74 -2.54
C LEU A 366 -2.12 -44.62 -3.94
N GLY A 367 -1.35 -45.59 -4.40
CA GLY A 367 -0.68 -45.64 -5.71
C GLY A 367 -1.61 -45.36 -6.89
N MET A 368 -1.67 -44.08 -7.32
CA MET A 368 -2.49 -43.72 -8.48
C MET A 368 -1.76 -43.94 -9.79
N SER A 369 -1.71 -45.19 -10.19
CA SER A 369 -1.36 -45.56 -11.58
C SER A 369 -2.45 -45.13 -12.56
N ASN A 370 -3.68 -44.93 -12.07
CA ASN A 370 -4.84 -44.47 -12.80
C ASN A 370 -5.45 -43.23 -12.10
N TYR A 371 -5.82 -42.20 -12.84
CA TYR A 371 -6.38 -40.95 -12.32
C TYR A 371 -7.34 -40.31 -13.33
N GLN A 372 -8.31 -39.55 -12.85
CA GLN A 372 -9.24 -38.80 -13.67
C GLN A 372 -9.49 -37.40 -13.13
N TYR A 373 -9.43 -36.43 -14.02
CA TYR A 373 -9.87 -35.07 -13.73
C TYR A 373 -11.30 -34.85 -14.22
N SER A 374 -12.08 -34.12 -13.44
CA SER A 374 -13.41 -33.66 -13.86
C SER A 374 -13.65 -32.22 -13.39
N LEU A 375 -14.46 -31.48 -14.17
CA LEU A 375 -14.89 -30.14 -13.79
C LEU A 375 -15.89 -30.25 -12.62
N VAL A 376 -15.67 -29.40 -11.58
CA VAL A 376 -16.62 -29.31 -10.45
C VAL A 376 -17.97 -28.74 -10.92
N SER A 377 -17.96 -27.83 -11.89
CA SER A 377 -19.17 -27.13 -12.37
C SER A 377 -20.21 -28.00 -13.00
N ASN A 378 -19.83 -29.11 -13.65
CA ASN A 378 -20.76 -29.97 -14.41
C ASN A 378 -20.40 -31.46 -14.41
N GLY A 379 -19.34 -31.88 -13.72
CA GLY A 379 -18.89 -33.28 -13.65
C GLY A 379 -18.21 -33.81 -14.92
N ALA A 380 -18.04 -32.98 -15.94
CA ALA A 380 -17.44 -33.42 -17.20
C ALA A 380 -15.97 -33.87 -17.00
N VAL A 381 -15.65 -35.07 -17.51
CA VAL A 381 -14.28 -35.56 -17.53
C VAL A 381 -13.44 -34.70 -18.49
N VAL A 382 -12.27 -34.26 -18.01
CA VAL A 382 -11.35 -33.44 -18.78
C VAL A 382 -9.91 -33.94 -18.67
N ASN A 383 -9.12 -33.63 -19.68
CA ASN A 383 -7.69 -33.95 -19.70
C ASN A 383 -6.87 -32.68 -19.88
N PRO A 384 -6.73 -31.86 -18.82
CA PRO A 384 -5.93 -30.67 -18.90
C PRO A 384 -4.45 -31.03 -19.08
N GLU A 385 -3.71 -30.26 -19.87
CA GLU A 385 -2.26 -30.42 -19.98
C GLU A 385 -1.57 -30.02 -18.67
N PHE A 386 -2.01 -28.89 -18.08
CA PHE A 386 -1.49 -28.37 -16.83
C PHE A 386 -2.60 -28.13 -15.81
N VAL A 387 -2.26 -28.34 -14.55
CA VAL A 387 -3.10 -28.00 -13.39
C VAL A 387 -2.35 -27.05 -12.46
N GLN A 388 -3.11 -26.33 -11.65
CA GLN A 388 -2.57 -25.37 -10.68
C GLN A 388 -3.18 -25.60 -9.30
N LYS A 389 -2.32 -25.79 -8.29
CA LYS A 389 -2.71 -25.72 -6.89
C LYS A 389 -2.69 -24.23 -6.47
N LEU A 390 -3.78 -23.75 -5.92
CA LEU A 390 -3.95 -22.37 -5.44
C LEU A 390 -4.31 -22.38 -3.97
N GLY A 391 -3.72 -21.49 -3.20
CA GLY A 391 -4.16 -21.18 -1.85
C GLY A 391 -5.32 -20.18 -1.90
N PHE A 392 -6.42 -20.51 -1.24
CA PHE A 392 -7.55 -19.63 -1.01
C PHE A 392 -7.42 -19.05 0.40
N TRP A 393 -7.16 -17.75 0.49
CA TRP A 393 -6.99 -17.05 1.75
C TRP A 393 -8.24 -16.24 2.08
N ALA A 394 -8.72 -16.43 3.28
CA ALA A 394 -9.82 -15.68 3.83
C ALA A 394 -9.46 -15.17 5.22
N ILE A 395 -9.38 -13.86 5.34
CA ILE A 395 -9.00 -13.19 6.57
C ILE A 395 -10.12 -12.23 6.99
N ASP A 396 -10.50 -12.28 8.25
CA ASP A 396 -11.33 -11.29 8.92
C ASP A 396 -10.45 -10.52 9.89
N LYS A 397 -10.49 -9.20 9.83
CA LYS A 397 -9.69 -8.34 10.68
C LYS A 397 -10.52 -7.21 11.26
N GLN A 398 -10.43 -7.04 12.58
CA GLN A 398 -11.03 -5.94 13.32
C GLN A 398 -9.93 -5.15 14.01
N MET A 399 -9.89 -3.87 13.76
CA MET A 399 -8.83 -3.01 14.28
C MET A 399 -9.42 -1.69 14.77
N ASN A 400 -8.82 -1.14 15.81
CA ASN A 400 -9.09 0.23 16.20
C ASN A 400 -7.81 0.93 16.64
N ASN A 401 -7.80 2.24 16.52
CA ASN A 401 -6.65 3.06 16.89
C ASN A 401 -7.13 4.40 17.46
N PHE A 402 -6.66 4.72 18.66
CA PHE A 402 -6.77 6.07 19.24
C PHE A 402 -5.39 6.71 19.21
N VAL A 403 -5.32 7.92 18.68
CA VAL A 403 -4.08 8.71 18.60
C VAL A 403 -4.33 10.09 19.16
N ASN A 404 -3.40 10.59 19.95
CA ASN A 404 -3.35 11.97 20.39
C ASN A 404 -1.92 12.49 20.28
N ASP A 405 -1.74 13.65 19.67
CA ASP A 405 -0.48 14.38 19.56
C ASP A 405 -0.66 15.79 20.16
N LEU A 406 -0.09 16.00 21.34
CA LEU A 406 -0.11 17.27 22.04
C LEU A 406 1.24 17.96 21.90
N GLN A 407 1.24 19.17 21.37
CA GLN A 407 2.42 19.96 21.06
C GLN A 407 2.37 21.32 21.74
N PHE A 408 3.48 21.70 22.36
CA PHE A 408 3.75 23.06 22.85
C PHE A 408 4.84 23.67 22.00
N ASN A 409 4.60 24.84 21.48
CA ASN A 409 5.52 25.55 20.61
C ASN A 409 5.87 26.90 21.23
N TYR A 410 7.17 27.19 21.30
CA TYR A 410 7.69 28.47 21.73
C TYR A 410 8.54 29.09 20.63
N LYS A 411 8.18 30.29 20.17
CA LYS A 411 8.91 31.06 19.18
C LYS A 411 9.78 32.09 19.89
N PHE A 412 11.02 32.23 19.43
CA PHE A 412 11.95 33.23 19.87
C PHE A 412 12.60 33.89 18.64
N ASP A 413 13.37 34.99 18.82
CA ASP A 413 13.83 35.81 17.71
C ASP A 413 14.50 35.04 16.57
N LYS A 414 15.32 34.05 16.90
CA LYS A 414 16.08 33.25 15.90
C LYS A 414 15.58 31.84 15.67
N GLY A 415 14.42 31.49 16.18
CA GLY A 415 13.95 30.12 15.98
C GLY A 415 12.71 29.75 16.75
N ASN A 416 12.54 28.45 16.90
CA ASN A 416 11.44 27.87 17.67
C ASN A 416 11.84 26.53 18.28
N VAL A 417 11.21 26.21 19.40
CA VAL A 417 11.27 24.90 20.01
C VAL A 417 9.85 24.33 20.11
N THR A 418 9.69 23.08 19.76
CA THR A 418 8.44 22.33 19.94
C THR A 418 8.72 21.14 20.83
N ALA A 419 7.98 21.02 21.93
CA ALA A 419 7.93 19.83 22.77
C ALA A 419 6.57 19.17 22.62
N GLY A 420 6.55 17.86 22.52
CA GLY A 420 5.30 17.15 22.30
C GLY A 420 5.22 15.83 23.07
N PHE A 421 3.99 15.41 23.31
CA PHE A 421 3.63 14.11 23.83
C PHE A 421 2.70 13.41 22.84
N TYR A 422 3.15 12.27 22.35
CA TYR A 422 2.39 11.42 21.44
C TYR A 422 1.89 10.18 22.18
N LYS A 423 0.60 9.93 22.08
CA LYS A 423 -0.05 8.75 22.64
C LYS A 423 -0.78 8.00 21.56
N SER A 424 -0.54 6.70 21.44
CA SER A 424 -1.35 5.82 20.60
C SER A 424 -1.71 4.55 21.34
N ASN A 425 -2.99 4.14 21.22
CA ASN A 425 -3.45 2.85 21.67
C ASN A 425 -4.19 2.18 20.52
N TRP A 426 -3.74 1.01 20.13
CA TRP A 426 -4.37 0.28 19.05
C TRP A 426 -4.58 -1.19 19.38
N LYS A 427 -5.54 -1.79 18.70
CA LYS A 427 -5.85 -3.22 18.76
C LYS A 427 -6.03 -3.76 17.36
N SER A 428 -5.60 -5.02 17.17
CA SER A 428 -5.83 -5.81 15.96
C SER A 428 -6.29 -7.20 16.40
N GLN A 429 -7.41 -7.64 15.87
CA GLN A 429 -7.90 -9.02 15.99
C GLN A 429 -7.96 -9.60 14.59
N GLN A 430 -7.47 -10.81 14.41
CA GLN A 430 -7.41 -11.46 13.12
C GLN A 430 -7.88 -12.90 13.24
N TYR A 431 -8.68 -13.32 12.29
CA TYR A 431 -8.94 -14.71 11.98
C TYR A 431 -8.50 -14.97 10.53
N TRP A 432 -7.63 -15.93 10.32
CA TRP A 432 -7.13 -16.34 9.02
C TRP A 432 -7.43 -17.81 8.80
N ASN A 433 -8.12 -18.12 7.69
CA ASN A 433 -8.31 -19.47 7.16
C ASN A 433 -7.62 -19.55 5.79
N TRP A 434 -6.81 -20.59 5.61
CA TRP A 434 -6.19 -20.91 4.33
C TRP A 434 -6.57 -22.32 3.94
N SER A 435 -7.22 -22.46 2.80
CA SER A 435 -7.53 -23.72 2.14
C SER A 435 -6.80 -23.79 0.80
N ASN A 436 -6.52 -24.99 0.30
CA ASN A 436 -5.94 -25.15 -1.02
C ASN A 436 -6.98 -25.71 -1.98
N ILE A 437 -6.95 -25.23 -3.23
CA ILE A 437 -7.85 -25.66 -4.30
C ILE A 437 -7.06 -26.11 -5.53
N LEU A 438 -7.64 -26.99 -6.33
CA LEU A 438 -7.10 -27.47 -7.58
C LEU A 438 -7.88 -26.88 -8.76
N THR A 439 -7.16 -26.30 -9.72
CA THR A 439 -7.77 -25.63 -10.87
C THR A 439 -7.04 -25.97 -12.18
N THR A 440 -7.69 -25.68 -13.29
CA THR A 440 -6.99 -25.55 -14.59
C THR A 440 -5.97 -24.41 -14.52
N ALA A 441 -4.84 -24.54 -15.21
CA ALA A 441 -3.76 -23.53 -15.22
C ALA A 441 -3.98 -22.50 -16.35
N THR A 442 -5.11 -21.78 -16.31
CA THR A 442 -5.49 -20.76 -17.31
C THR A 442 -5.92 -19.46 -16.64
N ASP A 443 -6.05 -18.38 -17.41
CA ASP A 443 -6.54 -17.07 -16.94
C ASP A 443 -8.07 -17.02 -16.71
N ARG A 444 -8.74 -18.15 -16.97
CA ARG A 444 -10.15 -18.41 -16.61
C ARG A 444 -10.22 -19.76 -15.91
N PRO A 445 -9.66 -19.85 -14.69
CA PRO A 445 -9.53 -21.11 -13.99
C PRO A 445 -10.90 -21.69 -13.66
N GLU A 446 -10.99 -23.03 -13.75
CA GLU A 446 -12.12 -23.82 -13.31
C GLU A 446 -11.67 -24.80 -12.23
N LEU A 447 -12.50 -25.06 -11.24
CA LEU A 447 -12.23 -26.04 -10.19
C LEU A 447 -12.22 -27.46 -10.76
N LEU A 448 -11.23 -28.24 -10.34
CA LEU A 448 -11.05 -29.62 -10.76
C LEU A 448 -11.19 -30.59 -9.59
N ASN A 449 -11.93 -31.67 -9.80
CA ASN A 449 -11.80 -32.86 -8.98
C ASN A 449 -10.71 -33.78 -9.55
N LEU A 450 -10.00 -34.45 -8.66
CA LEU A 450 -9.01 -35.47 -8.96
C LEU A 450 -9.36 -36.74 -8.21
N VAL A 451 -9.70 -37.77 -8.94
CA VAL A 451 -10.14 -39.06 -8.38
C VAL A 451 -9.34 -40.24 -8.91
N ASN A 452 -9.37 -41.34 -8.18
CA ASN A 452 -8.82 -42.62 -8.60
C ASN A 452 -9.97 -43.54 -9.12
N PRO A 453 -10.17 -43.65 -10.44
CA PRO A 453 -11.27 -44.43 -11.00
C PRO A 453 -11.11 -45.95 -10.80
N SER A 454 -9.98 -46.41 -10.25
CA SER A 454 -9.77 -47.82 -9.87
C SER A 454 -10.42 -48.20 -8.54
N LEU A 455 -10.86 -47.18 -7.75
CA LEU A 455 -11.58 -47.33 -6.49
C LEU A 455 -13.07 -47.05 -6.71
N SER A 456 -13.91 -47.61 -5.85
CA SER A 456 -15.33 -47.24 -5.81
C SER A 456 -15.51 -45.83 -5.20
N PRO A 457 -16.51 -45.05 -5.60
CA PRO A 457 -16.77 -43.73 -5.02
C PRO A 457 -16.99 -43.73 -3.49
N SER A 458 -17.26 -44.88 -2.89
CA SER A 458 -17.42 -45.08 -1.45
C SER A 458 -16.12 -45.49 -0.74
N ASP A 459 -15.04 -45.75 -1.47
CA ASP A 459 -13.79 -46.21 -0.88
C ASP A 459 -12.98 -45.06 -0.32
N ASP A 460 -12.26 -45.33 0.76
CA ASP A 460 -11.33 -44.37 1.33
C ASP A 460 -10.26 -43.98 0.31
N GLY A 461 -9.95 -42.68 0.22
CA GLY A 461 -8.98 -42.12 -0.70
C GLY A 461 -9.39 -42.17 -2.18
N TYR A 462 -10.66 -42.49 -2.51
CA TYR A 462 -11.17 -42.37 -3.88
C TYR A 462 -10.92 -41.01 -4.49
N SER A 463 -11.14 -39.95 -3.74
CA SER A 463 -10.90 -38.59 -4.21
C SER A 463 -9.74 -37.89 -3.46
N LYS A 464 -8.94 -37.11 -4.19
CA LYS A 464 -7.94 -36.19 -3.63
C LYS A 464 -8.52 -34.80 -3.40
N THR A 465 -9.76 -34.57 -3.80
CA THR A 465 -10.44 -33.29 -3.71
C THR A 465 -11.85 -33.45 -3.18
N TYR A 466 -12.35 -32.41 -2.56
CA TYR A 466 -13.77 -32.23 -2.26
C TYR A 466 -14.27 -30.96 -2.96
N ASN A 467 -15.04 -31.10 -4.04
CA ASN A 467 -15.50 -29.97 -4.86
C ASN A 467 -14.37 -29.01 -5.24
N GLY A 468 -13.22 -29.54 -5.69
CA GLY A 468 -12.04 -28.80 -6.07
C GLY A 468 -11.14 -28.38 -4.91
N VAL A 469 -11.56 -28.57 -3.66
CA VAL A 469 -10.73 -28.29 -2.47
C VAL A 469 -9.78 -29.45 -2.23
N MET A 470 -8.48 -29.16 -2.15
CA MET A 470 -7.40 -30.14 -1.89
C MET A 470 -7.10 -30.29 -0.41
N ASP A 471 -7.09 -29.16 0.31
CA ASP A 471 -6.89 -29.08 1.75
C ASP A 471 -7.99 -28.18 2.31
N MET A 472 -8.95 -28.73 3.06
CA MET A 472 -10.10 -27.98 3.59
C MET A 472 -9.63 -26.88 4.56
N THR A 473 -8.66 -27.20 5.41
CA THR A 473 -8.01 -26.21 6.26
C THR A 473 -6.53 -26.50 6.35
N PHE A 474 -5.75 -25.91 5.45
CA PHE A 474 -4.31 -26.00 5.46
C PHE A 474 -3.71 -25.24 6.64
N LEU A 475 -4.27 -24.06 6.96
CA LEU A 475 -3.87 -23.25 8.10
C LEU A 475 -5.07 -22.52 8.68
N GLN A 476 -5.19 -22.56 10.01
CA GLN A 476 -6.03 -21.63 10.76
C GLN A 476 -5.18 -20.84 11.73
N ARG A 477 -5.46 -19.53 11.84
CA ARG A 477 -4.78 -18.66 12.81
C ARG A 477 -5.77 -17.66 13.39
N ARG A 478 -5.78 -17.56 14.73
CA ARG A 478 -6.50 -16.52 15.44
C ARG A 478 -5.53 -15.77 16.32
N THR A 479 -5.36 -14.49 16.08
CA THR A 479 -4.43 -13.63 16.83
C THR A 479 -5.14 -12.40 17.35
N GLN A 480 -4.67 -11.92 18.49
CA GLN A 480 -4.97 -10.59 19.01
C GLN A 480 -3.66 -9.90 19.35
N THR A 481 -3.49 -8.67 18.88
CA THR A 481 -2.33 -7.84 19.16
C THR A 481 -2.78 -6.46 19.60
N GLN A 482 -2.10 -5.88 20.56
CA GLN A 482 -2.38 -4.54 21.08
C GLN A 482 -1.06 -3.81 21.25
N GLY A 483 -1.04 -2.53 20.89
CA GLY A 483 0.07 -1.62 21.12
C GLY A 483 -0.38 -0.40 21.94
N SER A 484 0.48 0.02 22.85
CA SER A 484 0.35 1.25 23.62
C SER A 484 1.67 2.01 23.54
N LEU A 485 1.67 3.10 22.79
CA LEU A 485 2.83 3.92 22.53
C LEU A 485 2.73 5.21 23.34
N ASN A 486 3.82 5.60 23.99
CA ASN A 486 3.92 6.82 24.79
C ASN A 486 5.27 7.46 24.48
N ASP A 487 5.25 8.51 23.68
CA ASP A 487 6.48 9.11 23.21
C ASP A 487 6.56 10.59 23.64
N LEU A 488 7.72 10.95 24.10
CA LEU A 488 8.07 12.35 24.34
C LEU A 488 9.03 12.79 23.25
N TYR A 489 8.80 13.95 22.67
CA TYR A 489 9.71 14.48 21.68
C TYR A 489 9.95 15.97 21.85
N VAL A 490 11.12 16.40 21.40
CA VAL A 490 11.48 17.80 21.28
C VAL A 490 12.16 18.04 19.94
N ASN A 491 11.82 19.15 19.32
CA ASN A 491 12.45 19.61 18.07
C ASN A 491 12.81 21.08 18.20
N LEU A 492 14.05 21.42 17.84
CA LEU A 492 14.59 22.78 17.81
C LEU A 492 14.89 23.17 16.37
N ASP A 493 14.42 24.33 15.98
CA ASP A 493 14.85 25.05 14.78
C ASP A 493 15.52 26.36 15.21
N TYR A 494 16.76 26.58 14.76
CA TYR A 494 17.53 27.74 15.14
C TYR A 494 18.27 28.36 13.95
N ASN A 495 18.06 29.64 13.70
CA ASN A 495 18.78 30.40 12.70
C ASN A 495 20.05 31.02 13.34
N ILE A 496 21.20 30.41 13.07
CA ILE A 496 22.50 30.95 13.54
C ILE A 496 22.73 32.30 12.88
N THR A 497 22.47 32.35 11.57
CA THR A 497 22.48 33.59 10.75
C THR A 497 21.27 33.56 9.82
N ASP A 498 21.06 34.62 9.03
CA ASP A 498 20.00 34.62 7.98
C ASP A 498 20.22 33.55 6.89
N ALA A 499 21.49 33.14 6.71
CA ALA A 499 21.86 32.12 5.74
C ALA A 499 21.98 30.72 6.33
N LEU A 500 22.39 30.58 7.60
CA LEU A 500 22.65 29.29 8.24
C LEU A 500 21.60 28.96 9.31
N SER A 501 20.85 27.88 9.12
CA SER A 501 19.95 27.34 10.12
C SER A 501 20.34 25.93 10.52
N VAL A 502 20.07 25.57 11.77
CA VAL A 502 20.24 24.21 12.30
C VAL A 502 18.89 23.69 12.81
N ASN A 503 18.71 22.39 12.68
CA ASN A 503 17.53 21.69 13.19
C ASN A 503 17.99 20.47 13.96
N GLY A 504 17.43 20.25 15.15
CA GLY A 504 17.70 19.08 15.97
C GLY A 504 16.41 18.53 16.56
N GLY A 505 16.23 17.22 16.51
CA GLY A 505 15.08 16.53 17.10
C GLY A 505 15.51 15.34 17.92
N LEU A 506 14.80 15.10 18.99
CA LEU A 506 14.94 13.94 19.88
C LEU A 506 13.53 13.39 20.18
N ARG A 507 13.38 12.07 20.12
CA ARG A 507 12.16 11.35 20.51
C ARG A 507 12.54 10.18 21.39
N TYR A 508 11.95 10.10 22.56
CA TYR A 508 12.00 8.93 23.44
C TYR A 508 10.67 8.20 23.34
N SER A 509 10.72 6.93 22.96
CA SER A 509 9.57 6.06 22.82
C SER A 509 9.59 5.00 23.91
N HIS A 510 8.48 4.92 24.63
CA HIS A 510 8.17 3.88 25.61
C HIS A 510 6.94 3.12 25.13
N ASP A 511 7.18 2.00 24.42
CA ASP A 511 6.15 1.26 23.73
C ASP A 511 5.92 -0.09 24.42
N TYR A 512 4.67 -0.43 24.63
CA TYR A 512 4.23 -1.69 25.17
C TYR A 512 3.35 -2.42 24.18
N TYR A 513 3.74 -3.65 23.86
CA TYR A 513 2.98 -4.55 23.00
C TYR A 513 2.58 -5.80 23.75
N LYS A 514 1.39 -6.30 23.51
CA LYS A 514 0.92 -7.57 24.06
C LYS A 514 -0.05 -8.23 23.11
N GLY A 515 -0.19 -9.54 23.25
CA GLY A 515 -1.16 -10.27 22.44
C GLY A 515 -1.34 -11.70 22.91
N ASN A 516 -2.12 -12.40 22.14
CA ASN A 516 -2.29 -13.83 22.24
C ASN A 516 -2.61 -14.43 20.88
N PHE A 517 -2.38 -15.71 20.77
CA PHE A 517 -2.84 -16.51 19.63
C PHE A 517 -3.33 -17.87 20.11
N ALA A 518 -4.34 -18.38 19.44
CA ALA A 518 -4.83 -19.73 19.68
C ALA A 518 -3.80 -20.75 19.18
N ASN A 519 -3.50 -21.75 19.99
CA ASN A 519 -2.69 -22.88 19.56
C ASN A 519 -3.49 -23.72 18.59
N THR A 520 -2.84 -24.30 17.59
CA THR A 520 -3.48 -25.19 16.62
C THR A 520 -3.19 -26.65 16.94
N THR A 521 -4.11 -27.51 16.56
CA THR A 521 -3.97 -28.96 16.57
C THR A 521 -4.28 -29.49 15.18
N THR A 522 -3.90 -30.72 14.89
CA THR A 522 -4.26 -31.42 13.66
C THR A 522 -5.48 -32.30 13.94
N ALA A 523 -6.46 -32.27 13.04
CA ALA A 523 -7.65 -33.10 13.12
C ALA A 523 -8.14 -33.50 11.71
N ASN A 524 -8.87 -34.59 11.63
CA ASN A 524 -9.63 -35.01 10.45
C ASN A 524 -11.10 -34.84 10.74
N LEU A 525 -11.92 -34.56 9.76
CA LEU A 525 -13.38 -34.50 9.95
C LEU A 525 -13.91 -35.82 10.51
N ASN A 526 -13.39 -36.96 10.03
CA ASN A 526 -13.76 -38.27 10.48
C ASN A 526 -13.46 -38.57 11.93
N SER A 527 -12.30 -38.16 12.43
CA SER A 527 -11.89 -38.41 13.83
C SER A 527 -12.62 -37.53 14.82
N SER A 528 -13.17 -36.41 14.41
CA SER A 528 -13.92 -35.47 15.26
C SER A 528 -15.43 -35.78 15.36
N GLY A 529 -15.92 -36.84 14.72
CA GLY A 529 -17.36 -37.21 14.69
C GLY A 529 -18.24 -36.20 13.94
N LEU A 530 -17.64 -35.36 13.15
CA LEU A 530 -18.31 -34.27 12.44
C LEU A 530 -18.60 -34.70 11.03
N THR A 531 -19.82 -35.12 10.81
CA THR A 531 -20.37 -35.36 9.48
C THR A 531 -21.13 -34.13 9.02
N THR A 532 -20.86 -33.68 7.78
CA THR A 532 -21.60 -32.56 7.18
C THR A 532 -22.90 -33.00 6.53
N ASP A 533 -23.05 -34.29 6.24
CA ASP A 533 -24.21 -34.88 5.53
C ASP A 533 -24.94 -35.95 6.33
N GLY A 534 -24.57 -36.22 7.59
CA GLY A 534 -25.16 -37.25 8.41
C GLY A 534 -24.67 -38.67 8.09
N THR A 535 -23.78 -38.85 7.12
CA THR A 535 -23.06 -40.10 6.84
C THR A 535 -21.64 -40.08 7.42
N HIS A 536 -20.94 -41.20 7.43
CA HIS A 536 -19.66 -41.33 8.08
C HIS A 536 -18.56 -40.53 7.40
N GLY A 537 -18.55 -39.20 7.57
CA GLY A 537 -17.47 -38.31 7.21
C GLY A 537 -17.07 -38.33 5.74
N PHE A 538 -16.06 -37.55 5.41
CA PHE A 538 -15.50 -37.50 4.07
C PHE A 538 -14.45 -38.62 3.84
N ASN A 539 -14.67 -39.84 4.29
CA ASN A 539 -13.77 -41.00 4.12
C ASN A 539 -13.36 -41.23 2.66
N THR A 540 -14.18 -40.76 1.71
CA THR A 540 -13.89 -40.90 0.28
C THR A 540 -12.91 -39.86 -0.27
N THR A 541 -12.52 -38.86 0.52
CA THR A 541 -11.57 -37.81 0.11
C THR A 541 -10.45 -37.64 1.12
N THR A 542 -9.26 -37.27 0.63
CA THR A 542 -8.11 -36.89 1.49
C THR A 542 -8.05 -35.37 1.76
N ALA A 543 -9.04 -34.62 1.28
CA ALA A 543 -9.05 -33.13 1.41
C ALA A 543 -9.24 -32.66 2.87
N ASP A 544 -9.77 -33.51 3.74
CA ASP A 544 -9.93 -33.25 5.18
C ASP A 544 -8.85 -33.90 6.06
N ASP A 545 -7.88 -34.57 5.45
CA ASP A 545 -6.76 -35.15 6.19
C ASP A 545 -5.86 -34.04 6.76
N ASN A 546 -5.48 -34.20 8.03
CA ASN A 546 -4.55 -33.29 8.69
C ASN A 546 -4.97 -31.81 8.70
N MET A 547 -6.27 -31.54 8.85
CA MET A 547 -6.78 -30.17 8.97
C MET A 547 -6.13 -29.42 10.14
N SER A 548 -5.71 -28.19 9.91
CA SER A 548 -5.30 -27.29 10.97
C SER A 548 -6.53 -26.75 11.70
N VAL A 549 -6.66 -27.02 12.99
CA VAL A 549 -7.82 -26.63 13.80
C VAL A 549 -7.38 -25.80 14.99
N LEU A 550 -8.13 -24.74 15.29
CA LEU A 550 -7.88 -23.91 16.46
C LEU A 550 -8.20 -24.70 17.75
N GLY A 551 -7.24 -24.80 18.64
CA GLY A 551 -7.44 -25.35 19.97
C GLY A 551 -8.06 -24.32 20.93
N ASN A 552 -8.42 -24.80 22.12
CA ASN A 552 -8.98 -23.96 23.21
C ASN A 552 -7.89 -23.29 24.07
N LYS A 553 -6.62 -23.62 23.86
CA LYS A 553 -5.49 -23.04 24.57
C LYS A 553 -4.94 -21.86 23.81
N TYR A 554 -4.52 -20.82 24.54
CA TYR A 554 -3.92 -19.62 23.98
C TYR A 554 -2.52 -19.43 24.54
N THR A 555 -1.58 -19.03 23.68
CA THR A 555 -0.27 -18.50 24.07
C THR A 555 -0.37 -17.01 24.23
N TYR A 556 -0.04 -16.48 25.42
CA TYR A 556 -0.03 -15.04 25.74
C TYR A 556 1.40 -14.54 25.74
N TRP A 557 1.58 -13.32 25.27
CA TRP A 557 2.88 -12.68 25.19
C TRP A 557 2.80 -11.18 25.46
N ASN A 558 3.95 -10.60 25.85
CA ASN A 558 4.16 -9.16 25.92
C ASN A 558 5.59 -8.80 25.53
N TYR A 559 5.78 -7.54 25.13
CA TYR A 559 7.06 -7.03 24.71
C TYR A 559 7.15 -5.52 24.92
N ASN A 560 8.24 -5.05 25.54
CA ASN A 560 8.51 -3.64 25.83
C ASN A 560 9.64 -3.13 24.95
N ILE A 561 9.53 -1.89 24.52
CA ILE A 561 10.55 -1.18 23.75
C ILE A 561 10.80 0.18 24.40
N ASP A 562 12.03 0.41 24.78
CA ASP A 562 12.55 1.72 25.19
C ASP A 562 13.62 2.14 24.20
N LYS A 563 13.35 3.19 23.40
CA LYS A 563 14.23 3.64 22.33
C LYS A 563 14.28 5.16 22.24
N VAL A 564 15.44 5.63 21.84
CA VAL A 564 15.65 7.03 21.48
C VAL A 564 15.91 7.12 19.97
N SER A 565 15.17 7.98 19.32
CA SER A 565 15.43 8.42 17.93
C SER A 565 15.91 9.87 17.94
N PHE A 566 16.83 10.21 17.05
CA PHE A 566 17.31 11.59 16.97
C PHE A 566 17.64 12.00 15.54
N THR A 567 17.61 13.29 15.30
CA THR A 567 18.04 13.91 14.04
C THR A 567 18.82 15.20 14.32
N LEU A 568 19.82 15.45 13.50
CA LEU A 568 20.58 16.69 13.49
C LEU A 568 20.80 17.13 12.05
N ALA A 569 20.52 18.39 11.75
CA ALA A 569 20.68 18.92 10.42
C ALA A 569 21.11 20.37 10.42
N ALA A 570 21.77 20.76 9.35
CA ALA A 570 22.10 22.16 9.04
C ALA A 570 21.68 22.47 7.60
N ASN A 571 21.16 23.66 7.36
CA ASN A 571 20.82 24.17 6.04
C ASN A 571 21.49 25.53 5.83
N TYR A 572 22.21 25.66 4.74
CA TYR A 572 22.91 26.91 4.35
C TYR A 572 22.33 27.45 3.06
N LYS A 573 21.66 28.57 3.12
CA LYS A 573 21.19 29.34 1.95
C LYS A 573 22.36 30.09 1.34
N ILE A 574 22.87 29.66 0.21
CA ILE A 574 23.91 30.35 -0.56
C ILE A 574 23.36 31.69 -1.07
N ASN A 575 22.12 31.65 -1.54
CA ASN A 575 21.34 32.80 -1.95
C ASN A 575 19.85 32.48 -1.93
N ARG A 576 18.99 33.31 -2.50
CA ARG A 576 17.54 33.13 -2.53
C ARG A 576 17.09 31.84 -3.28
N GLU A 577 17.86 31.38 -4.28
CA GLU A 577 17.52 30.27 -5.16
C GLU A 577 18.32 29.00 -4.84
N ASN A 578 19.40 29.11 -4.09
CA ASN A 578 20.36 28.04 -3.85
C ASN A 578 20.53 27.74 -2.36
N ALA A 579 20.43 26.47 -1.99
CA ALA A 579 20.73 26.02 -0.65
C ALA A 579 21.42 24.65 -0.66
N VAL A 580 22.23 24.40 0.34
CA VAL A 580 22.81 23.09 0.66
C VAL A 580 22.42 22.72 2.08
N TYR A 581 22.20 21.44 2.32
CA TYR A 581 21.95 20.95 3.66
C TYR A 581 22.65 19.62 3.90
N ALA A 582 22.93 19.33 5.15
CA ALA A 582 23.34 18.02 5.62
C ALA A 582 22.45 17.59 6.78
N ARG A 583 22.13 16.29 6.86
CA ARG A 583 21.32 15.70 7.92
C ARG A 583 21.86 14.33 8.29
N PHE A 584 21.94 14.08 9.59
CA PHE A 584 22.08 12.74 10.15
C PHE A 584 20.83 12.39 10.95
N SER A 585 20.38 11.17 10.86
CA SER A 585 19.23 10.68 11.63
C SER A 585 19.42 9.22 12.05
N ASN A 586 18.93 8.93 13.24
CA ASN A 586 18.78 7.59 13.79
C ASN A 586 17.31 7.36 14.09
N GLY A 587 16.80 6.20 13.74
CA GLY A 587 15.42 5.81 14.01
C GLY A 587 15.28 4.32 14.18
N PHE A 588 14.12 3.88 14.62
CA PHE A 588 13.82 2.46 14.81
C PHE A 588 12.41 2.12 14.35
N ARG A 589 12.16 0.82 14.23
CA ARG A 589 10.86 0.22 14.07
C ARG A 589 10.73 -0.96 15.03
N SER A 590 9.58 -1.09 15.68
CA SER A 590 9.22 -2.27 16.47
C SER A 590 9.11 -3.51 15.55
N PRO A 591 9.26 -4.73 16.09
CA PRO A 591 8.90 -5.94 15.36
C PRO A 591 7.44 -5.89 14.88
N ASN A 592 7.14 -6.53 13.76
CA ASN A 592 5.78 -6.58 13.23
C ASN A 592 4.96 -7.73 13.86
N GLU A 593 3.65 -7.77 13.60
CA GLU A 593 2.72 -8.78 14.14
C GLU A 593 3.19 -10.23 13.86
N GLU A 594 3.72 -10.48 12.65
CA GLU A 594 4.21 -11.79 12.27
C GLU A 594 5.49 -12.19 13.03
N ALA A 595 6.39 -11.24 13.28
CA ALA A 595 7.59 -11.47 14.05
C ALA A 595 7.27 -11.84 15.50
N TYR A 596 6.28 -11.19 16.12
CA TYR A 596 5.80 -11.58 17.47
C TYR A 596 5.20 -12.98 17.45
N TYR A 597 4.31 -13.27 16.50
CA TYR A 597 3.69 -14.58 16.37
C TYR A 597 4.74 -15.69 16.25
N ASN A 598 5.69 -15.57 15.31
CA ASN A 598 6.71 -16.57 15.06
C ASN A 598 7.64 -16.77 16.27
N TYR A 599 8.08 -15.68 16.89
CA TYR A 599 8.97 -15.77 18.03
C TYR A 599 8.30 -16.43 19.24
N PHE A 600 7.07 -16.09 19.58
CA PHE A 600 6.37 -16.63 20.75
C PHE A 600 5.72 -18.00 20.48
N SER A 601 5.49 -18.37 19.20
CA SER A 601 5.05 -19.72 18.83
C SER A 601 6.19 -20.72 18.95
N ASN A 602 7.42 -20.31 18.63
CA ASN A 602 8.61 -21.17 18.65
C ASN A 602 9.82 -20.38 19.18
N PRO A 603 9.88 -20.13 20.50
CA PRO A 603 10.94 -19.31 21.07
C PRO A 603 12.33 -19.88 20.78
N THR A 604 13.20 -19.04 20.25
CA THR A 604 14.63 -19.34 20.05
C THR A 604 15.44 -18.47 21.01
N PRO A 605 15.84 -18.97 22.17
CA PRO A 605 16.53 -18.18 23.21
C PRO A 605 17.80 -17.47 22.72
N ASP A 606 18.51 -18.08 21.78
CA ASP A 606 19.76 -17.55 21.22
C ASP A 606 19.54 -16.44 20.17
N LYS A 607 18.31 -16.24 19.74
CA LYS A 607 17.93 -15.21 18.74
C LYS A 607 16.77 -14.36 19.27
N PRO A 608 17.00 -13.48 20.28
CA PRO A 608 15.95 -12.68 20.86
C PRO A 608 15.37 -11.71 19.83
N LEU A 609 14.07 -11.46 19.94
CA LEU A 609 13.37 -10.46 19.13
C LEU A 609 13.98 -9.07 19.38
N LYS A 610 14.26 -8.32 18.31
CA LYS A 610 14.88 -7.00 18.39
C LYS A 610 14.17 -6.00 17.48
N SER A 611 14.14 -4.76 17.92
CA SER A 611 13.71 -3.64 17.06
C SER A 611 14.71 -3.46 15.91
N VAL A 612 14.19 -3.17 14.73
CA VAL A 612 14.99 -2.76 13.58
C VAL A 612 15.46 -1.33 13.82
N THR A 613 16.75 -1.06 13.60
CA THR A 613 17.32 0.29 13.74
C THR A 613 17.97 0.74 12.44
N THR A 614 17.84 2.02 12.11
CA THR A 614 18.47 2.62 10.93
C THR A 614 19.25 3.86 11.27
N ASN A 615 20.39 4.05 10.61
CA ASN A 615 21.12 5.31 10.58
C ASN A 615 21.17 5.81 9.15
N GLN A 616 20.93 7.10 8.96
CA GLN A 616 20.95 7.74 7.66
C GLN A 616 21.73 9.05 7.69
N LEU A 617 22.57 9.23 6.69
CA LEU A 617 23.24 10.50 6.39
C LEU A 617 22.79 10.95 5.01
N GLU A 618 22.41 12.19 4.87
CA GLU A 618 22.08 12.81 3.59
C GLU A 618 22.70 14.19 3.48
N VAL A 619 23.10 14.53 2.27
CA VAL A 619 23.53 15.88 1.89
C VAL A 619 22.67 16.27 0.69
N GLY A 620 22.08 17.45 0.68
CA GLY A 620 21.22 17.87 -0.41
C GLY A 620 21.63 19.23 -0.95
N TYR A 621 21.68 19.34 -2.27
CA TYR A 621 21.73 20.61 -2.97
C TYR A 621 20.38 20.91 -3.57
N LYS A 622 19.86 22.12 -3.38
CA LYS A 622 18.58 22.60 -3.87
C LYS A 622 18.81 23.87 -4.70
N TYR A 623 18.26 23.84 -5.90
CA TYR A 623 18.17 25.00 -6.77
C TYR A 623 16.72 25.21 -7.17
N TYR A 624 16.13 26.34 -6.81
CA TYR A 624 14.75 26.68 -7.14
C TYR A 624 14.68 28.06 -7.78
N SER A 625 14.22 28.11 -9.03
CA SER A 625 14.04 29.33 -9.79
C SER A 625 12.66 29.36 -10.46
N ARG A 626 12.39 30.40 -11.23
CA ARG A 626 11.13 30.42 -12.02
C ARG A 626 11.11 29.38 -13.14
N ALA A 627 12.28 29.07 -13.71
CA ALA A 627 12.42 28.16 -14.84
C ALA A 627 12.77 26.71 -14.44
N PHE A 628 13.55 26.54 -13.38
CA PHE A 628 14.09 25.25 -12.96
C PHE A 628 13.97 25.07 -11.46
N ASP A 629 13.53 23.89 -11.07
CA ASP A 629 13.55 23.40 -9.71
C ASP A 629 14.30 22.06 -9.71
N VAL A 630 15.42 21.98 -9.00
CA VAL A 630 16.25 20.78 -8.95
C VAL A 630 16.70 20.54 -7.50
N ALA A 631 16.57 19.31 -7.07
CA ALA A 631 17.17 18.82 -5.84
C ALA A 631 18.00 17.57 -6.13
N VAL A 632 19.24 17.54 -5.69
CA VAL A 632 20.16 16.40 -5.79
C VAL A 632 20.58 16.00 -4.39
N ILE A 633 20.32 14.76 -4.00
CA ILE A 633 20.44 14.32 -2.62
C ILE A 633 21.20 12.98 -2.56
N PRO A 634 22.54 13.01 -2.48
CA PRO A 634 23.30 11.83 -2.07
C PRO A 634 22.95 11.43 -0.64
N PHE A 635 22.85 10.12 -0.43
CA PHE A 635 22.53 9.54 0.87
C PHE A 635 23.31 8.25 1.13
N TYR A 636 23.44 7.96 2.41
CA TYR A 636 23.96 6.71 2.95
C TYR A 636 23.05 6.22 4.06
N SER A 637 22.65 4.95 4.04
CA SER A 637 21.80 4.34 5.05
C SER A 637 22.30 2.96 5.47
N THR A 638 22.15 2.65 6.75
CA THR A 638 22.35 1.30 7.29
C THR A 638 21.13 0.89 8.06
N LEU A 639 20.84 -0.41 8.01
CA LEU A 639 19.75 -1.01 8.76
C LEU A 639 20.28 -2.24 9.48
N LYS A 640 19.88 -2.40 10.75
CA LYS A 640 20.30 -3.52 11.61
C LYS A 640 19.10 -4.23 12.19
N ASN A 641 19.28 -5.52 12.48
CA ASN A 641 18.29 -6.40 13.09
C ASN A 641 17.02 -6.59 12.26
N LEU A 642 17.10 -6.49 10.92
CA LEU A 642 15.97 -6.83 10.07
C LEU A 642 15.66 -8.31 10.23
N SER A 643 14.42 -8.64 10.49
CA SER A 643 13.90 -9.99 10.35
C SER A 643 12.73 -9.99 9.39
N PHE A 644 12.69 -10.95 8.50
CA PHE A 644 11.52 -11.22 7.66
C PHE A 644 11.29 -12.72 7.61
N THR A 645 10.03 -13.09 7.49
CA THR A 645 9.59 -14.47 7.49
C THR A 645 9.13 -14.83 6.09
N ASP A 646 9.73 -15.85 5.51
CA ASP A 646 9.24 -16.46 4.28
C ASP A 646 8.38 -17.68 4.66
N ILE A 647 7.15 -17.72 4.13
CA ILE A 647 6.24 -18.87 4.30
C ILE A 647 6.28 -19.67 3.01
N PHE A 648 6.71 -20.93 3.10
CA PHE A 648 6.83 -21.83 1.97
C PHE A 648 5.50 -22.52 1.62
N SER A 649 5.46 -23.11 0.42
CA SER A 649 4.28 -23.85 -0.06
C SER A 649 3.90 -25.08 0.76
N ASP A 650 4.83 -25.59 1.56
CA ASP A 650 4.63 -26.70 2.52
C ASP A 650 4.15 -26.19 3.91
N GLY A 651 3.87 -24.90 4.05
CA GLY A 651 3.42 -24.27 5.30
C GLY A 651 4.53 -23.98 6.29
N LYS A 652 5.76 -24.39 6.01
CA LYS A 652 6.90 -24.04 6.85
C LYS A 652 7.25 -22.55 6.70
N SER A 653 7.75 -21.97 7.75
CA SER A 653 8.26 -20.61 7.75
C SER A 653 9.73 -20.57 8.15
N GLU A 654 10.50 -19.71 7.49
CA GLU A 654 11.90 -19.45 7.83
C GLU A 654 12.07 -17.96 8.14
N ASN A 655 12.75 -17.67 9.25
CA ASN A 655 13.12 -16.31 9.62
C ASN A 655 14.51 -16.00 9.12
N THR A 656 14.62 -15.04 8.22
CA THR A 656 15.90 -14.50 7.75
C THR A 656 16.23 -13.24 8.55
N PHE A 657 17.45 -13.20 9.12
CA PHE A 657 17.99 -12.03 9.82
C PHE A 657 19.07 -11.40 8.94
N ALA A 658 18.98 -10.09 8.75
CA ALA A 658 19.93 -9.37 7.91
C ALA A 658 20.22 -7.97 8.42
N ASN A 659 21.43 -7.49 8.13
CA ASN A 659 21.74 -6.08 8.14
C ASN A 659 21.93 -5.61 6.71
N THR A 660 21.66 -4.34 6.43
CA THR A 660 21.85 -3.79 5.09
C THR A 660 22.60 -2.47 5.11
N GLN A 661 23.21 -2.20 3.99
CA GLN A 661 23.89 -0.93 3.70
C GLN A 661 23.45 -0.45 2.32
N ASN A 662 23.13 0.82 2.20
CA ASN A 662 22.79 1.43 0.93
C ASN A 662 23.41 2.81 0.82
N TYR A 663 23.97 3.11 -0.32
CA TYR A 663 24.35 4.46 -0.72
C TYR A 663 23.75 4.77 -2.09
N GLY A 664 23.38 6.01 -2.30
CA GLY A 664 22.70 6.39 -3.53
C GLY A 664 22.59 7.90 -3.70
N VAL A 665 22.00 8.28 -4.82
CA VAL A 665 21.66 9.64 -5.15
C VAL A 665 20.22 9.71 -5.62
N GLU A 666 19.45 10.59 -5.02
CA GLU A 666 18.11 10.97 -5.45
C GLU A 666 18.17 12.27 -6.24
N VAL A 667 17.43 12.34 -7.33
CA VAL A 667 17.27 13.56 -8.12
C VAL A 667 15.78 13.83 -8.31
N GLU A 668 15.36 15.05 -8.01
CA GLU A 668 14.02 15.56 -8.25
C GLU A 668 14.16 16.85 -9.06
N GLY A 669 13.46 16.93 -10.19
CA GLY A 669 13.57 18.09 -11.06
C GLY A 669 12.25 18.47 -11.72
N TYR A 670 12.06 19.75 -11.93
CA TYR A 670 10.97 20.33 -12.72
C TYR A 670 11.49 21.51 -13.52
N ALA A 671 11.25 21.49 -14.83
CA ALA A 671 11.66 22.58 -15.72
C ALA A 671 10.44 23.16 -16.46
N ARG A 672 10.46 24.50 -16.64
CA ARG A 672 9.50 25.27 -17.40
C ARG A 672 10.25 25.98 -18.53
N LEU A 673 10.16 25.47 -19.73
CA LEU A 673 10.93 25.92 -20.86
C LEU A 673 10.02 26.66 -21.84
N PHE A 674 10.61 27.55 -22.65
CA PHE A 674 9.92 28.28 -23.72
C PHE A 674 8.65 28.99 -23.24
N ASN A 675 8.74 29.80 -22.17
CA ASN A 675 7.61 30.50 -21.56
C ASN A 675 6.45 29.55 -21.13
N ASN A 676 6.80 28.42 -20.50
CA ASN A 676 5.89 27.36 -20.07
C ASN A 676 5.21 26.55 -21.19
N ILE A 677 5.68 26.64 -22.45
CA ILE A 677 5.20 25.76 -23.52
C ILE A 677 5.59 24.32 -23.20
N LEU A 678 6.82 24.07 -22.74
CA LEU A 678 7.30 22.77 -22.35
C LEU A 678 7.54 22.68 -20.84
N GLU A 679 6.83 21.78 -20.19
CA GLU A 679 7.07 21.39 -18.79
C GLU A 679 7.77 20.02 -18.79
N LEU A 680 8.81 19.85 -17.97
CA LEU A 680 9.51 18.58 -17.82
C LEU A 680 9.61 18.26 -16.33
N THR A 681 9.04 17.11 -15.93
CA THR A 681 9.26 16.56 -14.58
C THR A 681 10.21 15.37 -14.70
N PHE A 682 11.19 15.33 -13.80
CA PHE A 682 12.14 14.23 -13.70
C PHE A 682 12.34 13.84 -12.24
N ASN A 683 12.21 12.56 -11.94
CA ASN A 683 12.47 11.98 -10.63
C ASN A 683 13.23 10.68 -10.81
N GLY A 684 14.33 10.50 -10.07
CA GLY A 684 15.13 9.30 -10.23
C GLY A 684 15.97 8.96 -9.02
N THR A 685 16.38 7.72 -8.95
CA THR A 685 17.25 7.20 -7.90
C THR A 685 18.25 6.22 -8.48
N ILE A 686 19.52 6.43 -8.13
CA ILE A 686 20.60 5.48 -8.34
C ILE A 686 21.07 5.05 -6.96
N GLN A 687 21.15 3.75 -6.70
CA GLN A 687 21.50 3.22 -5.38
C GLN A 687 22.21 1.87 -5.46
N SER A 688 22.85 1.47 -4.35
CA SER A 688 23.57 0.21 -4.23
C SER A 688 23.22 -0.49 -2.90
N PRO A 689 21.98 -1.02 -2.77
CA PRO A 689 21.55 -1.71 -1.56
C PRO A 689 22.16 -3.10 -1.49
N LYS A 690 22.83 -3.43 -0.37
CA LYS A 690 23.48 -4.71 -0.15
C LYS A 690 23.26 -5.24 1.25
N TYR A 691 23.20 -6.56 1.37
CA TYR A 691 23.31 -7.21 2.66
C TYR A 691 24.74 -7.11 3.17
N LYS A 692 24.91 -6.79 4.46
CA LYS A 692 26.21 -6.51 5.09
C LYS A 692 26.24 -6.91 6.56
N ASN A 693 27.47 -7.18 7.06
CA ASN A 693 27.73 -7.46 8.47
C ASN A 693 26.88 -8.63 9.01
N LEU A 694 26.82 -9.68 8.22
CA LEU A 694 26.19 -10.95 8.56
C LEU A 694 27.20 -11.87 9.29
N GLU A 695 26.73 -12.98 9.80
CA GLU A 695 27.61 -14.02 10.39
C GLU A 695 28.66 -14.46 9.36
N ALA A 696 29.86 -14.77 9.83
CA ALA A 696 30.96 -15.22 8.95
C ALA A 696 30.52 -16.43 8.13
N GLY A 697 30.72 -16.33 6.80
CA GLY A 697 30.32 -17.38 5.87
C GLY A 697 28.85 -17.30 5.39
N SER A 698 28.12 -16.27 5.78
CA SER A 698 26.75 -16.06 5.27
C SER A 698 26.75 -15.93 3.75
N VAL A 699 25.93 -16.74 3.09
CA VAL A 699 25.73 -16.72 1.62
C VAL A 699 25.06 -15.42 1.13
N LEU A 700 24.55 -14.59 2.04
CA LEU A 700 23.88 -13.33 1.71
C LEU A 700 24.84 -12.14 1.67
N GLU A 701 26.03 -12.24 2.30
CA GLU A 701 26.97 -11.11 2.41
C GLU A 701 27.37 -10.56 1.02
N GLY A 702 27.09 -9.26 0.82
CA GLY A 702 27.40 -8.58 -0.43
C GLY A 702 26.34 -8.71 -1.53
N ASN A 703 25.34 -9.57 -1.37
CA ASN A 703 24.21 -9.70 -2.29
C ASN A 703 23.39 -8.42 -2.33
N VAL A 704 22.74 -8.18 -3.47
CA VAL A 704 21.79 -7.07 -3.63
C VAL A 704 20.55 -7.38 -2.82
N VAL A 705 20.05 -6.38 -2.09
CA VAL A 705 18.78 -6.49 -1.36
C VAL A 705 17.65 -6.85 -2.33
N ARG A 706 16.82 -7.83 -1.93
CA ARG A 706 15.72 -8.33 -2.76
C ARG A 706 14.76 -7.22 -3.19
N ARG A 707 14.19 -7.31 -4.37
CA ARG A 707 13.18 -6.44 -4.98
C ARG A 707 13.62 -4.97 -5.17
N MET A 708 14.85 -4.63 -4.84
CA MET A 708 15.37 -3.27 -4.92
C MET A 708 16.10 -3.00 -6.24
N PRO A 709 15.61 -2.11 -7.10
CA PRO A 709 16.32 -1.72 -8.31
C PRO A 709 17.52 -0.84 -7.95
N LYS A 710 18.65 -1.05 -8.64
CA LYS A 710 19.80 -0.16 -8.54
C LYS A 710 19.56 1.19 -9.19
N PHE A 711 18.67 1.24 -10.18
CA PHE A 711 18.30 2.43 -10.92
C PHE A 711 16.83 2.39 -11.30
N TYR A 712 16.11 3.46 -11.01
CA TYR A 712 14.73 3.68 -11.42
C TYR A 712 14.45 5.17 -11.54
N PHE A 713 13.58 5.54 -12.48
CA PHE A 713 13.23 6.93 -12.70
C PHE A 713 11.85 7.08 -13.36
N ASN A 714 11.29 8.27 -13.20
CA ASN A 714 10.14 8.77 -13.93
C ASN A 714 10.54 10.06 -14.67
N ILE A 715 10.19 10.15 -15.95
CA ILE A 715 10.29 11.35 -16.76
C ILE A 715 8.92 11.65 -17.35
N SER A 716 8.46 12.90 -17.23
CA SER A 716 7.15 13.31 -17.73
C SER A 716 7.24 14.67 -18.43
N PRO A 717 7.57 14.70 -19.74
CA PRO A 717 7.41 15.90 -20.55
C PRO A 717 5.94 16.19 -20.80
N ALA A 718 5.57 17.47 -20.76
CA ALA A 718 4.24 17.94 -21.10
C ALA A 718 4.34 19.23 -21.92
N VAL A 719 3.51 19.33 -22.96
CA VAL A 719 3.45 20.49 -23.86
C VAL A 719 2.10 21.17 -23.64
N ASN A 720 2.14 22.47 -23.33
CA ASN A 720 1.00 23.37 -23.34
C ASN A 720 0.88 23.92 -24.78
N ILE A 721 0.11 23.24 -25.63
CA ILE A 721 -0.05 23.56 -27.05
C ILE A 721 -0.70 24.95 -27.20
N THR A 722 -1.71 25.18 -26.38
CA THR A 722 -2.33 26.49 -26.16
C THR A 722 -2.53 26.69 -24.65
N LYS A 723 -3.18 27.76 -24.23
CA LYS A 723 -3.59 27.95 -22.82
C LYS A 723 -4.59 26.90 -22.35
N GLU A 724 -5.38 26.37 -23.28
CA GLU A 724 -6.44 25.40 -23.04
C GLU A 724 -5.98 23.97 -23.26
N TRP A 725 -5.14 23.70 -24.27
CA TRP A 725 -4.69 22.38 -24.66
C TRP A 725 -3.34 22.03 -24.05
N ARG A 726 -3.32 20.91 -23.34
CA ARG A 726 -2.12 20.31 -22.77
C ARG A 726 -2.02 18.84 -23.13
N ALA A 727 -0.86 18.39 -23.59
CA ALA A 727 -0.54 16.98 -23.81
C ALA A 727 0.68 16.58 -22.98
N TYR A 728 0.77 15.32 -22.59
CA TYR A 728 1.93 14.79 -21.86
C TYR A 728 2.23 13.35 -22.24
N VAL A 729 3.48 12.95 -22.03
CA VAL A 729 3.93 11.55 -22.00
C VAL A 729 4.57 11.32 -20.65
N SER A 730 4.43 10.13 -20.09
CA SER A 730 5.17 9.70 -18.92
C SER A 730 5.91 8.41 -19.21
N MET A 731 7.11 8.30 -18.70
CA MET A 731 7.98 7.14 -18.81
C MET A 731 8.46 6.73 -17.43
N ASN A 732 8.11 5.53 -17.01
CA ASN A 732 8.59 4.91 -15.78
C ASN A 732 9.56 3.79 -16.12
N TYR A 733 10.81 3.89 -15.68
CA TYR A 733 11.81 2.85 -15.84
C TYR A 733 12.14 2.20 -14.52
N TYR A 734 12.10 0.88 -14.50
CA TYR A 734 12.56 0.05 -13.39
C TYR A 734 13.72 -0.83 -13.83
N GLY A 735 14.86 -0.70 -13.16
CA GLY A 735 16.04 -1.50 -13.41
C GLY A 735 15.88 -2.98 -12.98
N LYS A 736 16.81 -3.81 -13.43
CA LYS A 736 16.93 -5.21 -13.02
C LYS A 736 17.00 -5.35 -11.50
N ARG A 737 16.29 -6.34 -10.95
CA ARG A 737 16.21 -6.66 -9.52
C ARG A 737 16.35 -8.17 -9.32
N PHE A 738 16.40 -8.59 -8.05
CA PHE A 738 16.31 -9.99 -7.66
C PHE A 738 15.09 -10.20 -6.76
N GLN A 739 14.41 -11.33 -6.93
CA GLN A 739 13.25 -11.66 -6.11
C GLN A 739 13.66 -12.09 -4.69
N ASP A 740 14.76 -12.80 -4.60
CA ASP A 740 15.23 -13.47 -3.39
C ASP A 740 16.57 -12.88 -2.89
N GLU A 741 16.88 -13.15 -1.63
CA GLU A 741 18.09 -12.68 -0.94
C GLU A 741 19.36 -13.32 -1.49
N LYS A 742 19.26 -14.54 -2.03
CA LYS A 742 20.39 -15.28 -2.62
C LYS A 742 20.72 -14.78 -4.04
N ASN A 743 19.90 -13.88 -4.58
CA ASN A 743 20.01 -13.31 -5.92
C ASN A 743 19.95 -14.36 -7.05
N VAL A 744 19.19 -15.43 -6.85
CA VAL A 744 19.02 -16.51 -7.84
C VAL A 744 18.00 -16.12 -8.91
N GLN A 745 16.79 -15.68 -8.49
CA GLN A 745 15.73 -15.30 -9.42
C GLN A 745 15.84 -13.84 -9.81
N THR A 746 16.04 -13.59 -11.10
CA THR A 746 16.08 -12.23 -11.65
C THR A 746 14.68 -11.73 -12.01
N LEU A 747 14.38 -10.50 -11.63
CA LEU A 747 13.27 -9.72 -12.15
C LEU A 747 13.83 -8.76 -13.22
N PRO A 748 13.50 -8.93 -14.52
CA PRO A 748 14.02 -8.11 -15.60
C PRO A 748 13.67 -6.62 -15.45
N SER A 749 14.47 -5.75 -16.06
CA SER A 749 14.10 -4.33 -16.20
C SER A 749 12.93 -4.17 -17.16
N PHE A 750 12.13 -3.14 -16.94
CA PHE A 750 11.05 -2.76 -17.84
C PHE A 750 10.85 -1.25 -17.90
N THR A 751 10.18 -0.80 -18.96
CA THR A 751 9.76 0.59 -19.13
C THR A 751 8.27 0.61 -19.40
N GLU A 752 7.55 1.38 -18.60
CA GLU A 752 6.13 1.63 -18.77
C GLU A 752 5.93 3.04 -19.33
N PHE A 753 5.10 3.18 -20.35
CA PHE A 753 4.75 4.46 -20.93
C PHE A 753 3.27 4.77 -20.69
N GLY A 754 3.02 6.02 -20.27
CA GLY A 754 1.70 6.61 -20.27
C GLY A 754 1.65 7.84 -21.16
N ALA A 755 0.46 8.24 -21.60
CA ALA A 755 0.25 9.48 -22.34
C ALA A 755 -1.14 10.03 -22.04
N GLY A 756 -1.30 11.34 -22.13
CA GLY A 756 -2.60 11.95 -21.94
C GLY A 756 -2.70 13.32 -22.57
N MET A 757 -3.96 13.75 -22.73
CA MET A 757 -4.27 15.06 -23.26
C MET A 757 -5.45 15.66 -22.47
N SER A 758 -5.43 16.96 -22.25
CA SER A 758 -6.55 17.67 -21.62
C SER A 758 -6.85 18.98 -22.32
N TYR A 759 -8.14 19.36 -22.29
CA TYR A 759 -8.66 20.61 -22.81
C TYR A 759 -9.44 21.33 -21.73
N GLN A 760 -9.11 22.61 -21.47
CA GLN A 760 -9.75 23.46 -20.51
C GLN A 760 -10.71 24.43 -21.21
N LEU A 761 -12.00 24.35 -20.92
CA LEU A 761 -13.04 25.26 -21.42
C LEU A 761 -13.63 26.04 -20.25
N GLY A 762 -13.11 27.23 -19.97
CA GLY A 762 -13.50 27.99 -18.77
C GLY A 762 -13.27 27.18 -17.48
N LYS A 763 -14.36 26.85 -16.77
CA LYS A 763 -14.33 26.06 -15.54
C LYS A 763 -14.42 24.53 -15.78
N ILE A 764 -14.55 24.08 -17.02
CA ILE A 764 -14.68 22.66 -17.38
C ILE A 764 -13.37 22.16 -17.98
N ARG A 765 -12.88 21.03 -17.49
CA ARG A 765 -11.74 20.33 -18.01
C ARG A 765 -12.14 18.96 -18.54
N PHE A 766 -11.80 18.67 -19.78
CA PHE A 766 -11.87 17.35 -20.39
C PHE A 766 -10.46 16.74 -20.38
N ALA A 767 -10.35 15.45 -20.07
CA ALA A 767 -9.06 14.76 -20.11
C ALA A 767 -9.23 13.31 -20.57
N VAL A 768 -8.20 12.82 -21.28
CA VAL A 768 -8.01 11.42 -21.64
C VAL A 768 -6.61 11.02 -21.23
N ASP A 769 -6.49 9.92 -20.49
CA ASP A 769 -5.24 9.42 -19.93
C ASP A 769 -5.09 7.93 -20.26
N GLY A 770 -3.95 7.53 -20.83
CA GLY A 770 -3.56 6.15 -21.11
C GLY A 770 -2.41 5.70 -20.21
N THR A 771 -2.50 4.51 -19.66
CA THR A 771 -1.45 3.86 -18.87
C THR A 771 -0.95 2.62 -19.61
N ASN A 772 0.34 2.30 -19.45
CA ASN A 772 1.00 1.18 -20.14
C ASN A 772 0.61 1.06 -21.63
N ILE A 773 0.65 2.17 -22.35
CA ILE A 773 0.10 2.31 -23.72
C ILE A 773 0.73 1.35 -24.76
N PHE A 774 1.93 0.83 -24.48
CA PHE A 774 2.59 -0.18 -25.30
C PHE A 774 2.37 -1.61 -24.82
N ASN A 775 1.51 -1.80 -23.80
CA ASN A 775 1.17 -3.09 -23.22
C ASN A 775 2.40 -3.91 -22.79
N THR A 776 3.40 -3.22 -22.20
CA THR A 776 4.65 -3.82 -21.73
C THR A 776 4.36 -4.85 -20.64
N ILE A 777 5.03 -6.00 -20.71
CA ILE A 777 5.07 -7.00 -19.64
C ILE A 777 6.23 -6.66 -18.71
N GLY A 778 5.93 -6.02 -17.58
CA GLY A 778 6.89 -5.73 -16.51
C GLY A 778 6.53 -6.49 -15.26
N ILE A 779 7.49 -7.08 -14.55
CA ILE A 779 7.21 -7.78 -13.28
C ILE A 779 7.68 -6.93 -12.11
N THR A 780 6.85 -6.81 -11.08
CA THR A 780 7.18 -6.09 -9.84
C THR A 780 7.69 -7.04 -8.77
N GLU A 781 7.06 -8.19 -8.64
CA GLU A 781 7.29 -9.21 -7.61
C GLU A 781 7.21 -10.61 -8.22
N GLY A 782 8.08 -11.52 -7.80
CA GLY A 782 7.92 -12.96 -7.99
C GLY A 782 7.32 -13.61 -6.74
N ASP A 783 6.90 -14.85 -6.83
CA ASP A 783 6.48 -15.64 -5.67
C ASP A 783 7.65 -16.53 -5.21
N PRO A 784 8.24 -16.26 -4.05
CA PRO A 784 9.34 -17.08 -3.52
C PRO A 784 8.91 -18.53 -3.24
N ARG A 785 7.61 -18.76 -3.00
CA ARG A 785 7.05 -20.09 -2.76
C ARG A 785 6.97 -20.96 -4.01
N ALA A 786 6.97 -20.35 -5.16
CA ALA A 786 7.00 -21.08 -6.43
C ALA A 786 8.36 -21.74 -6.72
N GLY A 787 9.35 -21.45 -5.88
CA GLY A 787 10.71 -21.93 -6.03
C GLY A 787 11.49 -21.19 -7.12
N SER A 788 12.76 -21.56 -7.27
CA SER A 788 13.58 -21.11 -8.39
C SER A 788 13.02 -21.69 -9.70
N PRO A 789 13.21 -21.01 -10.86
CA PRO A 789 12.84 -21.57 -12.15
C PRO A 789 13.37 -23.00 -12.29
N ASN A 790 12.48 -23.95 -12.52
CA ASN A 790 12.82 -25.38 -12.61
C ASN A 790 13.55 -25.76 -13.93
N GLY A 791 14.25 -24.84 -14.59
CA GLY A 791 14.86 -25.07 -15.88
C GLY A 791 13.87 -25.01 -17.07
N ASP A 792 12.56 -25.04 -16.79
CA ASP A 792 11.48 -24.94 -17.79
C ASP A 792 11.12 -23.47 -18.12
N GLY A 793 11.72 -22.52 -17.40
CA GLY A 793 11.47 -21.08 -17.54
C GLY A 793 10.15 -20.60 -16.95
N ILE A 794 9.36 -21.46 -16.30
CA ILE A 794 8.10 -21.06 -15.67
C ILE A 794 8.40 -20.35 -14.34
N ILE A 795 7.88 -19.14 -14.20
CA ILE A 795 7.95 -18.34 -12.97
C ILE A 795 6.55 -17.91 -12.55
N MET A 796 6.34 -17.79 -11.25
CA MET A 796 5.17 -17.13 -10.69
C MET A 796 5.55 -15.68 -10.38
N ALA A 797 4.89 -14.73 -11.03
CA ALA A 797 5.22 -13.33 -10.86
C ALA A 797 3.98 -12.43 -10.96
N ARG A 798 4.10 -11.20 -10.44
CA ARG A 798 3.05 -10.19 -10.48
C ARG A 798 3.39 -9.16 -11.55
N PRO A 799 2.78 -9.25 -12.76
CA PRO A 799 3.01 -8.26 -13.81
C PRO A 799 2.28 -6.95 -13.50
N ILE A 800 2.80 -5.85 -14.06
CA ILE A 800 2.08 -4.56 -14.10
C ILE A 800 0.77 -4.72 -14.88
N MET A 801 -0.15 -3.78 -14.68
CA MET A 801 -1.43 -3.79 -15.37
C MET A 801 -1.27 -3.58 -16.87
N GLY A 802 -2.15 -4.19 -17.66
CA GLY A 802 -2.21 -4.01 -19.11
C GLY A 802 -2.54 -2.59 -19.53
N ALA A 803 -2.49 -2.34 -20.85
CA ALA A 803 -2.86 -1.06 -21.42
C ALA A 803 -4.30 -0.70 -21.10
N ALA A 804 -4.53 0.52 -20.61
CA ALA A 804 -5.85 1.02 -20.27
C ALA A 804 -5.96 2.51 -20.56
N ALA A 805 -7.16 2.97 -20.90
CA ALA A 805 -7.46 4.39 -21.08
C ALA A 805 -8.63 4.82 -20.20
N ARG A 806 -8.57 6.07 -19.73
CA ARG A 806 -9.60 6.72 -18.92
C ARG A 806 -9.95 8.06 -19.55
N ALA A 807 -11.21 8.45 -19.47
CA ALA A 807 -11.69 9.76 -19.87
C ALA A 807 -12.41 10.42 -18.71
N SER A 808 -12.22 11.72 -18.53
CA SER A 808 -12.84 12.45 -17.42
C SER A 808 -13.31 13.84 -17.83
N ILE A 809 -14.36 14.31 -17.15
CA ILE A 809 -14.86 15.68 -17.19
C ILE A 809 -14.81 16.19 -15.76
N THR A 810 -14.16 17.34 -15.56
CA THR A 810 -14.07 18.00 -14.26
C THR A 810 -14.64 19.41 -14.37
N LEU A 811 -15.53 19.77 -13.46
CA LEU A 811 -16.09 21.13 -13.31
C LEU A 811 -15.56 21.71 -12.00
N ASP A 812 -14.90 22.87 -12.07
CA ASP A 812 -14.54 23.69 -10.92
C ASP A 812 -15.50 24.90 -10.83
N PHE A 813 -16.01 25.22 -9.66
CA PHE A 813 -16.99 26.29 -9.49
C PHE A 813 -16.82 27.07 -8.18
#